data_c52419d73f6885824036cac5db08505b
#
_entry.id   c52419d73f6885824036cac5db08505b
#
_cell.length_a   1.000
_cell.length_b   1.000
_cell.length_c   1.000
_cell.angle_alpha   90.00
_cell.angle_beta   90.00
_cell.angle_gamma   90.00
#
_symmetry.space_group_name_H-M   'P 1'
#
loop_
_entity.id
_entity.type
_entity.pdbx_description
1 polymer ?
#
loop_
_entity_poly.entity_id
_entity_poly.type
_entity_poly.pdbx_seq_one_letter_code
_entity_poly.pdbx_strand_id
1 'polypeptide(L)'
;MSIIKEADPTLISEISIAFSFSFVFWIDASSVGTITQALKGICNLHAAQSSGLDGSPELALHWIGSLEENYIIVFDNADVLSSAELEAFLPPGRGGNILITSRNSTMRKLTLPENSLEVSEMEENDAIELLLKASYLDPSSMEFQSEASKIVKELFGLALAIDQAGAYIASGATTIGDYLTKYSEHRKTLLSHSEFTGASKYRSVYGTWELSYKEIQKRAGSDDPHRVNAANSAMLLLNVFPFFHHEGITEEIFSYAALKEDESSSPVLPTASSVLDRRLLPLNKTGAWDNFIFREGIRILLSFSLIKKGPSDCVYAMHPLVHTWSRDRILLNERKQCCLMAYVTLSCSLRWNGGQPYGFRRALVTHIRANMEYSTSECNENGVSYFDDAYDKFGLLLQEQGYFKEAETLDNKVLDTRQRILGVEHPDTIRAMANLAITYGSLGKYIESEKLEIQVLDARIRILGVEQHPDTIDAMANLAATYRKLGKYTEAEKLQMQVLDARNRILGVEHPNTITVMANLAATYRKLGKYTDTEKLEMQVLDARNRILGVEHPNTITAMANLATTYRKLGKYTEAEKLDIQVLDARMEILGVEHPDTMDAIANLAATYRKLGKYTEAERLQMQVLDARTRILGVEHPYTITAMANLAATYRKLGKCTEAERLHMQVLDARNRILGVEHPNTITAMAHLAATYQKLGKYTEAEKLQTQVLDARNRILGVEHPNTITAMANLAVTYQKLGKFTEAEKLDIQVLDARMKILGVEHPDTIAAMANIGATYRKLGKYTEAEKLQIQVLGARKRILGMEHPNTSLAMQNLAATLRCLGKYTEADKLVIQAQEVKTRVPGAESDSYTIATVANAQEAQETQLVYAKNTVHEEENSDLI
;
A
#
# COMPACT_ATOMS: atom_id res chain seq x y z
N MET A 1 -44.79 38.79 -22.85
CA MET A 1 -43.40 38.41 -22.46
C MET A 1 -42.65 39.66 -22.00
N SER A 2 -42.60 39.88 -20.69
CA SER A 2 -41.89 41.00 -20.08
C SER A 2 -40.62 40.48 -19.43
N ILE A 3 -39.48 40.76 -20.04
CA ILE A 3 -38.17 40.27 -19.64
C ILE A 3 -37.40 41.42 -19.01
N ILE A 4 -36.82 41.20 -17.81
CA ILE A 4 -35.84 42.11 -17.21
C ILE A 4 -34.46 41.72 -17.77
N LYS A 5 -33.81 42.73 -18.38
CA LYS A 5 -32.54 42.56 -19.09
C LYS A 5 -31.38 42.29 -18.14
N GLU A 6 -30.86 41.09 -18.19
CA GLU A 6 -29.41 40.81 -17.88
C GLU A 6 -29.04 39.35 -18.12
N ALA A 7 -30.03 38.43 -18.34
CA ALA A 7 -29.74 37.05 -18.74
C ALA A 7 -29.68 36.88 -20.27
N ASP A 8 -29.05 35.82 -20.75
CA ASP A 8 -29.03 35.50 -22.18
C ASP A 8 -30.48 35.35 -22.72
N PRO A 9 -30.92 36.16 -23.69
CA PRO A 9 -32.28 36.11 -24.23
C PRO A 9 -32.67 34.76 -24.80
N THR A 10 -31.71 33.95 -25.23
CA THR A 10 -31.92 32.61 -25.75
C THR A 10 -32.33 31.62 -24.65
N LEU A 11 -31.63 31.63 -23.52
CA LEU A 11 -31.92 30.75 -22.37
C LEU A 11 -33.32 31.05 -21.78
N ILE A 12 -33.67 32.32 -21.70
CA ILE A 12 -35.00 32.74 -21.22
C ILE A 12 -36.10 32.29 -22.17
N SER A 13 -35.87 32.36 -23.48
CA SER A 13 -36.82 31.90 -24.48
C SER A 13 -36.97 30.36 -24.43
N GLU A 14 -35.88 29.62 -24.25
CA GLU A 14 -35.89 28.14 -24.12
C GLU A 14 -36.64 27.69 -22.87
N ILE A 15 -36.40 28.31 -21.71
CA ILE A 15 -37.13 28.01 -20.47
C ILE A 15 -38.63 28.31 -20.63
N SER A 16 -38.99 29.44 -21.24
CA SER A 16 -40.38 29.80 -21.46
C SER A 16 -41.12 28.87 -22.42
N ILE A 17 -40.44 28.41 -23.49
CA ILE A 17 -41.00 27.50 -24.47
C ILE A 17 -41.08 26.06 -23.95
N ALA A 18 -40.03 25.60 -23.27
CA ALA A 18 -39.98 24.25 -22.79
C ALA A 18 -40.96 23.96 -21.63
N PHE A 19 -41.28 24.93 -20.77
CA PHE A 19 -42.05 24.74 -19.55
C PHE A 19 -43.34 25.56 -19.49
N SER A 20 -43.74 26.26 -20.55
CA SER A 20 -45.00 27.04 -20.63
C SER A 20 -45.20 28.06 -19.51
N PHE A 21 -44.14 28.77 -19.12
CA PHE A 21 -44.22 29.86 -18.14
C PHE A 21 -44.73 31.15 -18.80
N SER A 22 -45.70 31.81 -18.16
CA SER A 22 -46.23 33.13 -18.59
C SER A 22 -45.28 34.27 -18.21
N PHE A 23 -44.57 34.13 -17.10
CA PHE A 23 -43.59 35.10 -16.62
C PHE A 23 -42.27 34.40 -16.24
N VAL A 24 -41.15 34.97 -16.62
CA VAL A 24 -39.80 34.58 -16.22
C VAL A 24 -39.10 35.77 -15.61
N PHE A 25 -38.80 35.71 -14.30
CA PHE A 25 -38.09 36.79 -13.60
C PHE A 25 -36.66 36.29 -13.30
N TRP A 26 -35.67 36.94 -13.88
CA TRP A 26 -34.27 36.66 -13.62
C TRP A 26 -33.66 37.74 -12.74
N ILE A 27 -33.16 37.36 -11.55
CA ILE A 27 -32.64 38.28 -10.53
C ILE A 27 -31.20 37.89 -10.21
N ASP A 28 -30.25 38.80 -10.42
CA ASP A 28 -28.90 38.65 -9.90
C ASP A 28 -28.93 38.71 -8.36
N ALA A 29 -28.64 37.59 -7.74
CA ALA A 29 -28.62 37.43 -6.28
C ALA A 29 -27.23 37.58 -5.68
N SER A 30 -26.28 38.19 -6.38
CA SER A 30 -24.93 38.43 -5.92
C SER A 30 -24.84 39.33 -4.67
N SER A 31 -25.84 40.13 -4.38
CA SER A 31 -25.99 40.98 -3.19
C SER A 31 -27.42 41.34 -2.89
N VAL A 32 -27.71 41.73 -1.64
CA VAL A 32 -29.00 42.33 -1.26
C VAL A 32 -29.34 43.52 -2.12
N GLY A 33 -28.34 44.33 -2.47
CA GLY A 33 -28.52 45.52 -3.30
C GLY A 33 -28.98 45.20 -4.74
N THR A 34 -28.39 44.20 -5.39
CA THR A 34 -28.77 43.76 -6.75
C THR A 34 -30.16 43.19 -6.78
N ILE A 35 -30.55 42.36 -5.79
CA ILE A 35 -31.94 41.84 -5.66
C ILE A 35 -32.92 43.00 -5.51
N THR A 36 -32.63 43.94 -4.60
CA THR A 36 -33.49 45.08 -4.35
C THR A 36 -33.69 45.94 -5.62
N GLN A 37 -32.63 46.16 -6.36
CA GLN A 37 -32.66 46.90 -7.62
C GLN A 37 -33.49 46.18 -8.70
N ALA A 38 -33.30 44.82 -8.82
CA ALA A 38 -34.08 44.03 -9.76
C ALA A 38 -35.56 44.02 -9.42
N LEU A 39 -35.94 43.89 -8.15
CA LEU A 39 -37.34 43.94 -7.68
C LEU A 39 -37.97 45.34 -7.97
N LYS A 40 -37.23 46.44 -7.76
CA LYS A 40 -37.68 47.77 -8.16
C LYS A 40 -37.89 47.85 -9.65
N GLY A 41 -37.04 47.22 -10.47
CA GLY A 41 -37.19 47.15 -11.92
C GLY A 41 -38.47 46.42 -12.34
N ILE A 42 -38.87 45.38 -11.62
CA ILE A 42 -40.12 44.61 -11.85
C ILE A 42 -41.35 45.50 -11.73
N CYS A 43 -41.37 46.45 -10.79
CA CYS A 43 -42.45 47.41 -10.64
C CYS A 43 -42.69 48.28 -11.88
N ASN A 44 -41.70 48.43 -12.77
CA ASN A 44 -41.82 49.18 -14.00
C ASN A 44 -42.45 48.38 -15.16
N LEU A 45 -42.76 47.11 -14.97
CA LEU A 45 -43.45 46.30 -15.96
C LEU A 45 -44.90 46.78 -16.12
N HIS A 46 -45.40 46.79 -17.34
CA HIS A 46 -46.74 47.28 -17.63
C HIS A 46 -47.83 46.54 -16.85
N ALA A 47 -47.69 45.23 -16.66
CA ALA A 47 -48.55 44.38 -15.85
C ALA A 47 -48.52 44.76 -14.37
N ALA A 48 -47.37 45.10 -13.82
CA ALA A 48 -47.17 45.51 -12.44
C ALA A 48 -47.70 46.91 -12.19
N GLN A 49 -47.44 47.85 -13.11
CA GLN A 49 -48.01 49.23 -13.06
C GLN A 49 -49.53 49.27 -13.09
N SER A 50 -50.17 48.40 -13.91
CA SER A 50 -51.63 48.26 -13.97
C SER A 50 -52.21 47.74 -12.63
N SER A 51 -51.44 47.17 -11.76
CA SER A 51 -51.83 46.70 -10.44
C SER A 51 -51.49 47.72 -9.33
N GLY A 52 -51.03 48.94 -9.67
CA GLY A 52 -50.82 50.06 -8.73
C GLY A 52 -49.55 49.94 -7.84
N LEU A 53 -48.51 49.30 -8.29
CA LEU A 53 -47.24 49.15 -7.53
C LEU A 53 -46.50 50.51 -7.49
N ASP A 54 -46.01 50.90 -6.31
CA ASP A 54 -45.31 52.17 -6.06
C ASP A 54 -43.83 52.16 -6.22
N GLY A 55 -43.25 50.97 -6.58
CA GLY A 55 -41.76 50.77 -6.77
C GLY A 55 -41.06 50.22 -5.54
N SER A 56 -41.79 49.74 -4.50
CA SER A 56 -41.16 49.07 -3.37
C SER A 56 -40.84 47.59 -3.68
N PRO A 57 -39.68 47.06 -3.24
CA PRO A 57 -39.34 45.67 -3.45
C PRO A 57 -40.34 44.69 -2.80
N GLU A 58 -40.91 45.04 -1.65
CA GLU A 58 -41.86 44.22 -0.92
C GLU A 58 -43.18 44.09 -1.71
N LEU A 59 -43.66 45.18 -2.32
CA LEU A 59 -44.83 45.12 -3.16
C LEU A 59 -44.59 44.34 -4.44
N ALA A 60 -43.40 44.40 -5.03
CA ALA A 60 -43.05 43.57 -6.16
C ALA A 60 -43.11 42.07 -5.81
N LEU A 61 -42.57 41.66 -4.65
CA LEU A 61 -42.65 40.27 -4.19
C LEU A 61 -44.07 39.82 -3.92
N HIS A 62 -44.89 40.70 -3.32
CA HIS A 62 -46.29 40.43 -3.04
C HIS A 62 -47.10 40.26 -4.34
N TRP A 63 -46.82 41.13 -5.35
CA TRP A 63 -47.47 41.03 -6.64
C TRP A 63 -47.07 39.75 -7.39
N ILE A 64 -45.78 39.37 -7.39
CA ILE A 64 -45.29 38.09 -7.98
C ILE A 64 -46.04 36.94 -7.30
N GLY A 65 -46.10 36.91 -5.96
CA GLY A 65 -46.76 35.86 -5.19
C GLY A 65 -48.28 35.78 -5.39
N SER A 66 -48.91 36.85 -5.93
CA SER A 66 -50.36 36.89 -6.22
C SER A 66 -50.71 36.55 -7.67
N LEU A 67 -49.70 36.25 -8.54
CA LEU A 67 -49.97 35.90 -9.94
C LEU A 67 -50.71 34.55 -10.01
N GLU A 68 -51.78 34.48 -10.78
CA GLU A 68 -52.52 33.23 -11.05
C GLU A 68 -51.90 32.42 -12.19
N GLU A 69 -51.11 33.08 -13.05
CA GLU A 69 -50.39 32.41 -14.14
C GLU A 69 -49.11 31.73 -13.67
N ASN A 70 -48.70 30.69 -14.42
CA ASN A 70 -47.44 30.02 -14.19
C ASN A 70 -46.25 30.97 -14.33
N TYR A 71 -45.46 31.10 -13.27
CA TYR A 71 -44.22 31.89 -13.33
C TYR A 71 -43.03 31.12 -12.80
N ILE A 72 -41.83 31.53 -13.18
CA ILE A 72 -40.56 31.14 -12.58
C ILE A 72 -39.78 32.38 -12.18
N ILE A 73 -39.24 32.39 -10.96
CA ILE A 73 -38.26 33.34 -10.50
C ILE A 73 -36.90 32.65 -10.34
N VAL A 74 -35.87 33.17 -10.99
CA VAL A 74 -34.50 32.65 -10.93
C VAL A 74 -33.66 33.61 -10.10
N PHE A 75 -33.19 33.19 -8.95
CA PHE A 75 -32.15 33.88 -8.18
C PHE A 75 -30.81 33.34 -8.62
N ASP A 76 -30.11 34.07 -9.45
CA ASP A 76 -28.84 33.61 -10.02
C ASP A 76 -27.65 34.12 -9.20
N ASN A 77 -26.64 33.27 -8.98
CA ASN A 77 -25.40 33.62 -8.32
C ASN A 77 -25.55 34.01 -6.82
N ALA A 78 -26.41 33.31 -6.06
CA ALA A 78 -26.65 33.56 -4.63
C ALA A 78 -25.50 33.02 -3.75
N ASP A 79 -24.24 33.35 -4.08
CA ASP A 79 -23.03 32.78 -3.47
C ASP A 79 -22.68 33.43 -2.13
N VAL A 80 -22.93 34.73 -2.02
CA VAL A 80 -22.47 35.59 -0.91
C VAL A 80 -23.51 35.69 0.21
N LEU A 81 -24.78 35.54 -0.14
CA LEU A 81 -25.90 35.64 0.81
C LEU A 81 -25.98 34.45 1.74
N SER A 82 -26.48 34.67 2.95
CA SER A 82 -26.94 33.57 3.80
C SER A 82 -28.32 33.09 3.35
N SER A 83 -28.70 31.85 3.70
CA SER A 83 -30.05 31.35 3.41
C SER A 83 -31.15 32.23 4.03
N ALA A 84 -30.94 32.77 5.24
CA ALA A 84 -31.90 33.65 5.90
C ALA A 84 -32.02 35.01 5.19
N GLU A 85 -30.93 35.56 4.64
CA GLU A 85 -30.99 36.82 3.86
C GLU A 85 -31.74 36.63 2.55
N LEU A 86 -31.53 35.50 1.85
CA LEU A 86 -32.27 35.24 0.60
C LEU A 86 -33.71 34.87 0.85
N GLU A 87 -34.02 34.17 1.94
CA GLU A 87 -35.38 33.80 2.33
C GLU A 87 -36.32 35.03 2.43
N ALA A 88 -35.80 36.18 2.89
CA ALA A 88 -36.54 37.43 2.97
C ALA A 88 -36.97 37.98 1.60
N PHE A 89 -36.42 37.50 0.51
CA PHE A 89 -36.72 37.91 -0.85
C PHE A 89 -37.57 36.90 -1.64
N LEU A 90 -38.01 35.80 -0.98
CA LEU A 90 -38.86 34.83 -1.63
C LEU A 90 -40.31 35.35 -1.67
N PRO A 91 -41.03 35.23 -2.83
CA PRO A 91 -42.40 35.70 -2.94
C PRO A 91 -43.31 34.96 -1.96
N PRO A 92 -44.20 35.63 -1.23
CA PRO A 92 -45.20 34.99 -0.38
C PRO A 92 -46.27 34.33 -1.27
N GLY A 93 -46.60 33.08 -1.00
CA GLY A 93 -47.67 32.35 -1.73
C GLY A 93 -47.28 30.89 -2.01
N ARG A 94 -48.21 30.14 -2.63
CA ARG A 94 -48.01 28.74 -3.03
C ARG A 94 -47.96 28.54 -4.55
N GLY A 95 -48.07 29.62 -5.31
CA GLY A 95 -47.97 29.60 -6.78
C GLY A 95 -46.54 29.89 -7.26
N GLY A 96 -46.21 29.38 -8.45
CA GLY A 96 -44.95 29.64 -9.12
C GLY A 96 -43.75 28.70 -8.71
N ASN A 97 -42.68 28.83 -9.47
CA ASN A 97 -41.49 28.06 -9.32
C ASN A 97 -40.32 28.96 -8.95
N ILE A 98 -39.43 28.53 -8.07
CA ILE A 98 -38.25 29.27 -7.66
C ILE A 98 -37.05 28.42 -7.97
N LEU A 99 -36.12 28.96 -8.76
CA LEU A 99 -34.83 28.34 -9.03
C LEU A 99 -33.73 29.22 -8.42
N ILE A 100 -32.87 28.61 -7.61
CA ILE A 100 -31.72 29.29 -6.99
C ILE A 100 -30.45 28.64 -7.50
N THR A 101 -29.58 29.41 -8.15
CA THR A 101 -28.23 28.96 -8.46
C THR A 101 -27.24 29.50 -7.44
N SER A 102 -26.38 28.63 -6.88
CA SER A 102 -25.41 29.04 -5.89
C SER A 102 -24.32 28.02 -5.72
N ARG A 103 -23.08 28.48 -5.48
CA ARG A 103 -21.97 27.65 -4.98
C ARG A 103 -22.01 27.49 -3.46
N ASN A 104 -22.87 28.25 -2.78
CA ASN A 104 -23.05 28.20 -1.33
C ASN A 104 -23.96 27.04 -0.94
N SER A 105 -23.40 25.95 -0.42
CA SER A 105 -24.16 24.75 -0.04
C SER A 105 -25.21 24.99 1.05
N THR A 106 -25.14 26.13 1.79
CA THR A 106 -26.15 26.46 2.80
C THR A 106 -27.51 26.83 2.20
N MET A 107 -27.57 27.16 0.92
CA MET A 107 -28.81 27.43 0.18
C MET A 107 -29.75 26.22 0.09
N ARG A 108 -29.20 24.99 0.22
CA ARG A 108 -30.01 23.75 0.32
C ARG A 108 -31.05 23.77 1.45
N LYS A 109 -30.87 24.63 2.46
CA LYS A 109 -31.85 24.81 3.56
C LYS A 109 -33.16 25.47 3.12
N LEU A 110 -33.19 26.13 1.96
CA LEU A 110 -34.33 26.80 1.40
C LEU A 110 -35.27 25.86 0.61
N THR A 111 -34.90 24.60 0.44
CA THR A 111 -35.68 23.64 -0.35
C THR A 111 -35.65 22.26 0.30
N LEU A 112 -36.50 21.34 -0.18
CA LEU A 112 -36.47 19.94 0.21
C LEU A 112 -35.23 19.25 -0.42
N PRO A 113 -34.66 18.21 0.23
CA PRO A 113 -33.45 17.51 -0.29
C PRO A 113 -33.60 17.01 -1.74
N GLU A 114 -34.81 16.52 -2.09
CA GLU A 114 -35.11 16.01 -3.44
C GLU A 114 -35.14 17.09 -4.52
N ASN A 115 -35.32 18.36 -4.13
CA ASN A 115 -35.34 19.52 -5.03
C ASN A 115 -33.97 20.23 -5.11
N SER A 116 -32.96 19.67 -4.48
CA SER A 116 -31.58 20.21 -4.51
C SER A 116 -30.71 19.38 -5.44
N LEU A 117 -30.39 19.96 -6.60
CA LEU A 117 -29.50 19.33 -7.59
C LEU A 117 -28.07 19.84 -7.43
N GLU A 118 -27.08 18.93 -7.33
CA GLU A 118 -25.68 19.27 -7.42
C GLU A 118 -25.22 19.10 -8.87
N VAL A 119 -24.77 20.20 -9.48
CA VAL A 119 -24.15 20.16 -10.82
C VAL A 119 -22.70 19.74 -10.65
N SER A 120 -22.41 18.51 -11.06
CA SER A 120 -21.07 17.92 -11.02
C SER A 120 -20.30 18.14 -12.32
N GLU A 121 -19.13 17.52 -12.44
CA GLU A 121 -18.36 17.45 -13.66
C GLU A 121 -19.18 16.77 -14.77
N MET A 122 -18.95 17.15 -16.03
CA MET A 122 -19.62 16.59 -17.20
C MET A 122 -19.15 15.15 -17.46
N GLU A 123 -20.07 14.31 -17.94
CA GLU A 123 -19.72 13.00 -18.50
C GLU A 123 -18.78 13.14 -19.70
N GLU A 124 -17.87 12.17 -19.89
CA GLU A 124 -16.80 12.28 -20.90
C GLU A 124 -17.36 12.57 -22.31
N ASN A 125 -18.45 11.94 -22.72
CA ASN A 125 -19.03 12.11 -24.04
C ASN A 125 -19.63 13.52 -24.23
N ASP A 126 -20.36 14.02 -23.23
CA ASP A 126 -20.95 15.37 -23.28
C ASP A 126 -19.86 16.45 -23.26
N ALA A 127 -18.79 16.22 -22.51
CA ALA A 127 -17.64 17.10 -22.42
C ALA A 127 -16.86 17.17 -23.75
N ILE A 128 -16.69 16.04 -24.45
CA ILE A 128 -16.11 15.98 -25.80
C ILE A 128 -16.99 16.73 -26.80
N GLU A 129 -18.30 16.54 -26.75
CA GLU A 129 -19.24 17.24 -27.62
C GLU A 129 -19.20 18.76 -27.39
N LEU A 130 -19.15 19.20 -26.12
CA LEU A 130 -19.00 20.61 -25.75
C LEU A 130 -17.71 21.20 -26.34
N LEU A 131 -16.56 20.52 -26.16
CA LEU A 131 -15.27 20.97 -26.67
C LEU A 131 -15.28 21.14 -28.20
N LEU A 132 -15.78 20.13 -28.91
CA LEU A 132 -15.82 20.15 -30.38
C LEU A 132 -16.79 21.20 -30.90
N LYS A 133 -17.94 21.42 -30.27
CA LYS A 133 -18.84 22.51 -30.58
C LYS A 133 -18.23 23.88 -30.32
N ALA A 134 -17.59 24.07 -29.16
CA ALA A 134 -16.96 25.35 -28.81
C ALA A 134 -15.75 25.67 -29.68
N SER A 135 -15.08 24.66 -30.25
CA SER A 135 -13.95 24.81 -31.19
C SER A 135 -14.37 24.89 -32.68
N TYR A 136 -15.66 24.77 -32.99
CA TYR A 136 -16.21 24.69 -34.35
C TYR A 136 -15.59 23.54 -35.19
N LEU A 137 -15.24 22.42 -34.53
CA LEU A 137 -14.71 21.22 -35.19
C LEU A 137 -15.81 20.18 -35.42
N ASP A 138 -15.62 19.35 -36.47
CA ASP A 138 -16.59 18.29 -36.81
C ASP A 138 -16.60 17.17 -35.73
N PRO A 139 -17.72 17.00 -35.00
CA PRO A 139 -17.85 15.97 -33.99
C PRO A 139 -17.78 14.55 -34.52
N SER A 140 -17.96 14.30 -35.82
CA SER A 140 -17.91 12.97 -36.44
C SER A 140 -16.50 12.47 -36.74
N SER A 141 -15.49 13.37 -36.69
CA SER A 141 -14.08 13.01 -36.93
C SER A 141 -13.49 12.21 -35.79
N MET A 142 -13.09 10.96 -36.05
CA MET A 142 -12.44 10.10 -35.06
C MET A 142 -11.13 10.68 -34.52
N GLU A 143 -10.39 11.42 -35.37
CA GLU A 143 -9.14 12.09 -34.96
C GLU A 143 -9.43 13.18 -33.93
N PHE A 144 -10.39 14.04 -34.19
CA PHE A 144 -10.78 15.13 -33.28
C PHE A 144 -11.37 14.59 -31.98
N GLN A 145 -12.17 13.52 -32.03
CA GLN A 145 -12.68 12.86 -30.82
C GLN A 145 -11.55 12.31 -29.93
N SER A 146 -10.51 11.70 -30.53
CA SER A 146 -9.36 11.17 -29.79
C SER A 146 -8.59 12.30 -29.08
N GLU A 147 -8.30 13.40 -29.76
CA GLU A 147 -7.62 14.55 -29.15
C GLU A 147 -8.51 15.27 -28.12
N ALA A 148 -9.80 15.41 -28.42
CA ALA A 148 -10.76 16.00 -27.48
C ALA A 148 -10.86 15.19 -26.17
N SER A 149 -10.87 13.85 -26.22
CA SER A 149 -10.88 12.99 -25.04
C SER A 149 -9.67 13.25 -24.12
N LYS A 150 -8.48 13.44 -24.71
CA LYS A 150 -7.27 13.78 -23.93
C LYS A 150 -7.40 15.15 -23.23
N ILE A 151 -7.89 16.15 -23.95
CA ILE A 151 -8.10 17.51 -23.40
C ILE A 151 -9.14 17.50 -22.30
N VAL A 152 -10.28 16.83 -22.51
CA VAL A 152 -11.36 16.72 -21.53
C VAL A 152 -10.87 16.03 -20.24
N LYS A 153 -10.05 14.99 -20.35
CA LYS A 153 -9.45 14.30 -19.20
C LYS A 153 -8.51 15.23 -18.43
N GLU A 154 -7.67 15.99 -19.11
CA GLU A 154 -6.76 16.95 -18.47
C GLU A 154 -7.51 18.13 -17.81
N LEU A 155 -8.67 18.50 -18.34
CA LEU A 155 -9.55 19.53 -17.78
C LEU A 155 -10.59 18.98 -16.80
N PHE A 156 -10.52 17.68 -16.48
CA PHE A 156 -11.35 16.99 -15.48
C PHE A 156 -12.87 17.19 -15.66
N GLY A 157 -13.35 17.23 -16.90
CA GLY A 157 -14.78 17.38 -17.18
C GLY A 157 -15.41 18.72 -16.75
N LEU A 158 -14.61 19.74 -16.39
CA LEU A 158 -15.14 21.04 -15.95
C LEU A 158 -15.66 21.86 -17.13
N ALA A 159 -16.97 22.00 -17.25
CA ALA A 159 -17.64 22.63 -18.39
C ALA A 159 -17.05 23.99 -18.79
N LEU A 160 -16.80 24.89 -17.83
CA LEU A 160 -16.23 26.22 -18.11
C LEU A 160 -14.80 26.15 -18.65
N ALA A 161 -13.99 25.19 -18.18
CA ALA A 161 -12.61 25.02 -18.67
C ALA A 161 -12.63 24.44 -20.10
N ILE A 162 -13.55 23.53 -20.38
CA ILE A 162 -13.74 22.92 -21.70
C ILE A 162 -14.23 23.97 -22.72
N ASP A 163 -15.22 24.77 -22.35
CA ASP A 163 -15.72 25.86 -23.18
C ASP A 163 -14.62 26.90 -23.51
N GLN A 164 -13.83 27.29 -22.50
CA GLN A 164 -12.68 28.18 -22.67
C GLN A 164 -11.58 27.58 -23.57
N ALA A 165 -11.29 26.28 -23.43
CA ALA A 165 -10.35 25.58 -24.29
C ALA A 165 -10.84 25.54 -25.75
N GLY A 166 -12.12 25.23 -25.94
CA GLY A 166 -12.76 25.24 -27.27
C GLY A 166 -12.69 26.63 -27.94
N ALA A 167 -13.01 27.69 -27.21
CA ALA A 167 -12.91 29.07 -27.70
C ALA A 167 -11.47 29.46 -28.07
N TYR A 168 -10.48 29.01 -27.28
CA TYR A 168 -9.07 29.23 -27.60
C TYR A 168 -8.64 28.51 -28.88
N ILE A 169 -9.08 27.27 -29.08
CA ILE A 169 -8.84 26.52 -30.33
C ILE A 169 -9.56 27.22 -31.50
N ALA A 170 -10.81 27.62 -31.33
CA ALA A 170 -11.61 28.32 -32.35
C ALA A 170 -10.99 29.64 -32.80
N SER A 171 -10.27 30.35 -31.92
CA SER A 171 -9.56 31.59 -32.27
C SER A 171 -8.40 31.38 -33.23
N GLY A 172 -8.00 30.14 -33.51
CA GLY A 172 -6.84 29.80 -34.33
C GLY A 172 -5.49 30.01 -33.66
N ALA A 173 -5.47 30.30 -32.36
CA ALA A 173 -4.23 30.46 -31.58
C ALA A 173 -3.48 29.12 -31.36
N THR A 174 -4.19 28.00 -31.49
CA THR A 174 -3.63 26.63 -31.45
C THR A 174 -4.52 25.66 -32.23
N THR A 175 -3.97 24.46 -32.55
CA THR A 175 -4.76 23.34 -33.05
C THR A 175 -5.23 22.47 -31.89
N ILE A 176 -6.24 21.60 -32.11
CA ILE A 176 -6.69 20.67 -31.09
C ILE A 176 -5.56 19.71 -30.68
N GLY A 177 -4.69 19.29 -31.61
CA GLY A 177 -3.56 18.41 -31.33
C GLY A 177 -2.44 19.07 -30.51
N ASP A 178 -2.25 20.41 -30.67
CA ASP A 178 -1.19 21.15 -29.98
C ASP A 178 -1.65 21.78 -28.66
N TYR A 179 -2.97 21.76 -28.39
CA TYR A 179 -3.53 22.43 -27.22
C TYR A 179 -2.89 22.00 -25.89
N LEU A 180 -2.71 20.69 -25.66
CA LEU A 180 -2.15 20.19 -24.42
C LEU A 180 -0.69 20.61 -24.22
N THR A 181 0.09 20.74 -25.28
CA THR A 181 1.46 21.28 -25.24
C THR A 181 1.43 22.74 -24.79
N LYS A 182 0.59 23.55 -25.40
CA LYS A 182 0.38 24.97 -25.02
C LYS A 182 -0.17 25.10 -23.60
N TYR A 183 -1.10 24.22 -23.23
CA TYR A 183 -1.68 24.19 -21.89
C TYR A 183 -0.61 23.89 -20.83
N SER A 184 0.26 22.93 -21.06
CA SER A 184 1.34 22.62 -20.11
C SER A 184 2.32 23.77 -19.90
N GLU A 185 2.62 24.53 -20.95
CA GLU A 185 3.53 25.68 -20.93
C GLU A 185 2.90 26.96 -20.33
N HIS A 186 1.63 27.20 -20.61
CA HIS A 186 0.96 28.49 -20.38
C HIS A 186 -0.37 28.39 -19.63
N ARG A 187 -0.57 27.31 -18.86
CA ARG A 187 -1.85 26.98 -18.18
C ARG A 187 -2.45 28.15 -17.41
N LYS A 188 -1.66 28.83 -16.58
CA LYS A 188 -2.10 29.95 -15.76
C LYS A 188 -2.67 31.09 -16.64
N THR A 189 -1.98 31.41 -17.69
CA THR A 189 -2.39 32.46 -18.64
C THR A 189 -3.68 32.05 -19.36
N LEU A 190 -3.75 30.82 -19.88
CA LEU A 190 -4.90 30.33 -20.65
C LEU A 190 -6.17 30.31 -19.81
N LEU A 191 -6.11 29.79 -18.56
CA LEU A 191 -7.27 29.72 -17.67
C LEU A 191 -7.63 31.07 -17.00
N SER A 192 -6.76 32.07 -17.09
CA SER A 192 -7.00 33.43 -16.56
C SER A 192 -7.51 34.41 -17.61
N HIS A 193 -7.35 34.14 -18.89
CA HIS A 193 -7.72 35.08 -19.97
C HIS A 193 -9.25 35.22 -20.12
N SER A 194 -9.73 36.44 -19.98
CA SER A 194 -11.16 36.76 -20.15
C SER A 194 -11.59 36.89 -21.63
N GLU A 195 -10.63 37.00 -22.56
CA GLU A 195 -10.92 37.16 -24.01
C GLU A 195 -11.34 35.84 -24.67
N PHE A 196 -10.98 34.68 -24.07
CA PHE A 196 -11.33 33.33 -24.54
C PHE A 196 -12.44 32.71 -23.72
N THR A 197 -13.47 33.45 -23.39
CA THR A 197 -14.68 32.95 -22.73
C THR A 197 -15.73 32.64 -23.77
N GLY A 198 -15.92 31.39 -24.19
CA GLY A 198 -16.87 30.97 -25.20
C GLY A 198 -18.30 31.47 -25.03
N ALA A 199 -19.26 30.63 -24.70
CA ALA A 199 -20.64 31.03 -24.43
C ALA A 199 -20.81 31.83 -23.13
N SER A 200 -19.92 31.68 -22.17
CA SER A 200 -19.95 32.42 -20.88
C SER A 200 -19.25 33.81 -21.01
N LYS A 201 -19.98 34.78 -21.44
CA LYS A 201 -19.48 36.14 -21.83
C LYS A 201 -18.65 36.92 -20.78
N TYR A 202 -18.42 36.46 -19.56
CA TYR A 202 -17.95 37.35 -18.47
C TYR A 202 -16.92 36.86 -17.50
N ARG A 203 -16.50 35.56 -17.48
CA ARG A 203 -15.58 35.06 -16.43
C ARG A 203 -14.68 33.93 -16.91
N SER A 204 -13.37 34.07 -16.72
CA SER A 204 -12.43 32.96 -16.87
C SER A 204 -12.56 31.97 -15.72
N VAL A 205 -12.10 30.72 -15.92
CA VAL A 205 -12.12 29.67 -14.90
C VAL A 205 -11.45 30.15 -13.59
N TYR A 206 -10.26 30.68 -13.67
CA TYR A 206 -9.54 31.21 -12.51
C TYR A 206 -10.22 32.45 -11.90
N GLY A 207 -10.85 33.29 -12.74
CA GLY A 207 -11.59 34.47 -12.29
C GLY A 207 -12.74 34.14 -11.35
N THR A 208 -13.45 33.04 -11.58
CA THR A 208 -14.59 32.65 -10.73
C THR A 208 -14.16 32.25 -9.31
N TRP A 209 -13.01 31.55 -9.18
CA TRP A 209 -12.48 31.16 -7.87
C TRP A 209 -11.81 32.34 -7.17
N GLU A 210 -11.21 33.26 -7.91
CA GLU A 210 -10.60 34.49 -7.36
C GLU A 210 -11.66 35.38 -6.69
N LEU A 211 -12.87 35.42 -7.20
CA LEU A 211 -13.98 36.14 -6.55
C LEU A 211 -14.36 35.50 -5.22
N SER A 212 -14.42 34.17 -5.16
CA SER A 212 -14.67 33.44 -3.91
C SER A 212 -13.57 33.71 -2.88
N TYR A 213 -12.32 33.72 -3.31
CA TYR A 213 -11.19 34.04 -2.44
C TYR A 213 -11.23 35.48 -1.92
N LYS A 214 -11.52 36.46 -2.78
CA LYS A 214 -11.67 37.86 -2.38
C LYS A 214 -12.79 38.05 -1.35
N GLU A 215 -13.90 37.32 -1.48
CA GLU A 215 -14.97 37.35 -0.50
C GLU A 215 -14.55 36.76 0.85
N ILE A 216 -13.76 35.66 0.85
CA ILE A 216 -13.18 35.09 2.07
C ILE A 216 -12.20 36.11 2.69
N GLN A 217 -11.37 36.76 1.89
CA GLN A 217 -10.43 37.80 2.32
C GLN A 217 -11.14 39.02 2.93
N LYS A 218 -12.28 39.45 2.36
CA LYS A 218 -13.09 40.51 2.92
C LYS A 218 -13.65 40.15 4.29
N ARG A 219 -14.05 38.88 4.52
CA ARG A 219 -14.50 38.40 5.84
C ARG A 219 -13.36 38.41 6.88
N ALA A 220 -12.11 38.25 6.46
CA ALA A 220 -10.95 38.38 7.33
C ALA A 220 -10.68 39.85 7.78
N GLY A 221 -11.25 40.83 7.12
CA GLY A 221 -11.25 42.25 7.52
C GLY A 221 -12.47 42.71 8.33
N SER A 222 -13.30 41.79 8.84
CA SER A 222 -14.47 42.09 9.69
C SER A 222 -14.07 42.46 11.11
N ASP A 223 -14.94 43.22 11.83
CA ASP A 223 -14.76 43.56 13.25
C ASP A 223 -15.08 42.36 14.16
N ASP A 224 -15.70 41.28 13.67
CA ASP A 224 -16.01 40.09 14.45
C ASP A 224 -14.81 39.12 14.50
N PRO A 225 -14.17 38.90 15.68
CA PRO A 225 -13.00 38.04 15.81
C PRO A 225 -13.25 36.58 15.39
N HIS A 226 -14.46 36.08 15.56
CA HIS A 226 -14.80 34.70 15.15
C HIS A 226 -14.81 34.57 13.63
N ARG A 227 -15.40 35.53 12.92
CA ARG A 227 -15.41 35.59 11.44
C ARG A 227 -13.99 35.76 10.91
N VAL A 228 -13.17 36.60 11.51
CA VAL A 228 -11.78 36.83 11.16
C VAL A 228 -10.96 35.55 11.28
N ASN A 229 -11.05 34.85 12.42
CA ASN A 229 -10.32 33.61 12.67
C ASN A 229 -10.74 32.50 11.69
N ALA A 230 -12.03 32.34 11.44
CA ALA A 230 -12.56 31.35 10.49
C ALA A 230 -12.10 31.64 9.04
N ALA A 231 -12.13 32.91 8.62
CA ALA A 231 -11.68 33.31 7.30
C ALA A 231 -10.16 33.14 7.11
N ASN A 232 -9.37 33.51 8.13
CA ASN A 232 -7.92 33.28 8.12
C ASN A 232 -7.57 31.79 8.06
N SER A 233 -8.28 30.94 8.82
CA SER A 233 -8.12 29.49 8.75
C SER A 233 -8.48 28.96 7.35
N ALA A 234 -9.57 29.40 6.75
CA ALA A 234 -9.97 29.01 5.39
C ALA A 234 -8.89 29.37 4.36
N MET A 235 -8.34 30.60 4.43
CA MET A 235 -7.26 31.04 3.54
C MET A 235 -5.99 30.21 3.73
N LEU A 236 -5.61 29.92 4.98
CA LEU A 236 -4.44 29.10 5.28
C LEU A 236 -4.62 27.67 4.76
N LEU A 237 -5.78 27.04 5.00
CA LEU A 237 -6.08 25.70 4.51
C LEU A 237 -6.10 25.65 2.99
N LEU A 238 -6.69 26.66 2.33
CA LEU A 238 -6.71 26.77 0.87
C LEU A 238 -5.28 26.90 0.29
N ASN A 239 -4.35 27.46 1.03
CA ASN A 239 -2.95 27.60 0.63
C ASN A 239 -2.12 26.33 0.90
N VAL A 240 -2.49 25.52 1.89
CA VAL A 240 -1.74 24.32 2.30
C VAL A 240 -2.24 23.05 1.60
N PHE A 241 -3.55 22.90 1.38
CA PHE A 241 -4.16 21.74 0.72
C PHE A 241 -3.60 21.44 -0.67
N PRO A 242 -3.22 22.42 -1.51
CA PRO A 242 -2.60 22.15 -2.81
C PRO A 242 -1.26 21.42 -2.78
N PHE A 243 -0.69 21.19 -1.60
CA PHE A 243 0.54 20.42 -1.38
C PHE A 243 0.30 19.05 -0.75
N PHE A 244 -0.97 18.65 -0.60
CA PHE A 244 -1.41 17.27 -0.38
C PHE A 244 -1.89 16.67 -1.71
N HIS A 245 -2.25 15.40 -1.72
CA HIS A 245 -3.06 14.86 -2.81
C HIS A 245 -4.45 15.51 -2.78
N HIS A 246 -5.01 15.75 -3.94
CA HIS A 246 -6.29 16.46 -4.07
C HIS A 246 -7.50 15.72 -3.49
N GLU A 247 -7.38 14.41 -3.27
CA GLU A 247 -8.41 13.57 -2.64
C GLU A 247 -7.91 12.98 -1.32
N GLY A 248 -8.87 12.62 -0.44
CA GLY A 248 -8.56 11.88 0.77
C GLY A 248 -7.91 12.71 1.89
N ILE A 249 -8.03 14.03 1.87
CA ILE A 249 -7.54 14.89 2.94
C ILE A 249 -8.43 14.69 4.18
N THR A 250 -7.88 14.06 5.22
CA THR A 250 -8.63 13.73 6.44
C THR A 250 -8.29 14.66 7.60
N GLU A 251 -9.27 14.93 8.47
CA GLU A 251 -9.06 15.64 9.73
C GLU A 251 -8.05 14.91 10.62
N GLU A 252 -7.95 13.58 10.50
CA GLU A 252 -7.01 12.75 11.26
C GLU A 252 -5.55 13.14 11.02
N ILE A 253 -5.18 13.57 9.80
CA ILE A 253 -3.82 14.05 9.49
C ILE A 253 -3.43 15.17 10.44
N PHE A 254 -4.32 16.13 10.64
CA PHE A 254 -4.09 17.31 11.49
C PHE A 254 -4.18 16.95 12.97
N SER A 255 -5.10 16.07 13.34
CA SER A 255 -5.26 15.58 14.71
C SER A 255 -4.00 14.87 15.20
N TYR A 256 -3.48 13.92 14.41
CA TYR A 256 -2.24 13.21 14.77
C TYR A 256 -1.02 14.14 14.76
N ALA A 257 -0.94 15.09 13.81
CA ALA A 257 0.17 16.04 13.75
C ALA A 257 0.22 16.98 14.96
N ALA A 258 -0.92 17.30 15.55
CA ALA A 258 -1.01 18.20 16.70
C ALA A 258 -0.59 17.55 18.03
N LEU A 259 -0.54 16.22 18.11
CA LEU A 259 -0.08 15.51 19.32
C LEU A 259 1.41 15.82 19.58
N LYS A 260 1.78 15.98 20.84
CA LYS A 260 3.21 16.13 21.20
C LYS A 260 3.97 14.84 20.91
N GLU A 261 5.17 14.95 20.38
CA GLU A 261 6.13 13.85 20.38
C GLU A 261 6.74 13.73 21.80
N ASP A 262 6.96 12.49 22.25
CA ASP A 262 7.76 12.23 23.44
C ASP A 262 9.22 12.60 23.11
N GLU A 263 9.66 13.76 23.55
CA GLU A 263 11.03 14.24 23.39
C GLU A 263 11.96 13.44 24.32
N SER A 264 12.36 12.25 23.90
CA SER A 264 13.30 11.42 24.66
C SER A 264 14.78 11.77 24.45
N SER A 265 15.09 12.65 23.47
CA SER A 265 16.46 13.13 23.24
C SER A 265 16.46 14.54 22.65
N SER A 266 17.39 15.39 23.06
CA SER A 266 17.61 16.72 22.48
C SER A 266 18.23 16.53 21.07
N PRO A 267 17.49 16.75 19.98
CA PRO A 267 18.01 16.51 18.65
C PRO A 267 19.09 17.54 18.30
N VAL A 268 20.19 17.07 17.70
CA VAL A 268 21.28 17.94 17.21
C VAL A 268 20.83 18.74 15.98
N LEU A 269 19.91 18.16 15.19
CA LEU A 269 19.30 18.83 14.03
C LEU A 269 17.87 19.27 14.37
N PRO A 270 17.37 20.37 13.77
CA PRO A 270 15.98 20.79 13.93
C PRO A 270 15.04 19.69 13.45
N THR A 271 14.05 19.35 14.26
CA THR A 271 13.03 18.36 13.92
C THR A 271 11.86 19.01 13.19
N ALA A 272 11.10 18.24 12.38
CA ALA A 272 9.88 18.70 11.75
C ALA A 272 8.88 19.26 12.78
N SER A 273 8.80 18.69 13.98
CA SER A 273 7.93 19.16 15.05
C SER A 273 8.29 20.57 15.58
N SER A 274 9.56 20.99 15.51
CA SER A 274 10.00 22.32 15.92
C SER A 274 9.54 23.46 15.00
N VAL A 275 9.16 23.13 13.77
CA VAL A 275 8.74 24.08 12.72
C VAL A 275 7.23 24.01 12.44
N LEU A 276 6.50 23.20 13.21
CA LEU A 276 5.06 23.02 13.04
C LEU A 276 4.31 24.35 13.27
N ASP A 277 3.58 24.80 12.26
CA ASP A 277 2.86 26.07 12.32
C ASP A 277 1.62 25.97 13.21
N ARG A 278 1.67 26.68 14.35
CA ARG A 278 0.59 26.71 15.34
C ARG A 278 -0.68 27.44 14.84
N ARG A 279 -0.60 28.21 13.78
CA ARG A 279 -1.79 28.79 13.13
C ARG A 279 -2.64 27.72 12.46
N LEU A 280 -1.99 26.68 11.90
CA LEU A 280 -2.67 25.55 11.30
C LEU A 280 -3.23 24.57 12.36
N LEU A 281 -2.48 24.42 13.46
CA LEU A 281 -2.76 23.46 14.53
C LEU A 281 -2.78 24.16 15.92
N PRO A 282 -3.77 25.03 16.19
CA PRO A 282 -3.89 25.70 17.48
C PRO A 282 -4.16 24.68 18.59
N LEU A 283 -3.57 24.94 19.77
CA LEU A 283 -3.77 24.12 20.96
C LEU A 283 -4.74 24.82 21.92
N ASN A 284 -5.62 24.05 22.53
CA ASN A 284 -6.49 24.53 23.60
C ASN A 284 -5.71 24.68 24.93
N LYS A 285 -6.39 25.12 25.98
CA LYS A 285 -5.80 25.34 27.33
C LYS A 285 -5.24 24.07 27.98
N THR A 286 -5.67 22.90 27.55
CA THR A 286 -5.16 21.60 28.01
C THR A 286 -3.97 21.08 27.20
N GLY A 287 -3.56 21.80 26.15
CA GLY A 287 -2.50 21.38 25.24
C GLY A 287 -2.95 20.38 24.16
N ALA A 288 -4.24 20.09 24.07
CA ALA A 288 -4.81 19.30 22.99
C ALA A 288 -5.12 20.19 21.77
N TRP A 289 -5.23 19.59 20.59
CA TRP A 289 -5.61 20.30 19.37
C TRP A 289 -7.00 20.93 19.49
N ASP A 290 -7.09 22.22 19.20
CA ASP A 290 -8.35 22.93 19.09
C ASP A 290 -8.82 22.89 17.62
N ASN A 291 -9.67 21.92 17.28
CA ASN A 291 -10.18 21.75 15.93
C ASN A 291 -11.33 22.69 15.57
N PHE A 292 -11.80 23.53 16.51
CA PHE A 292 -12.94 24.42 16.24
C PHE A 292 -12.65 25.38 15.08
N ILE A 293 -11.53 26.10 15.13
CA ILE A 293 -11.13 27.07 14.10
C ILE A 293 -10.87 26.36 12.76
N PHE A 294 -10.26 25.17 12.79
CA PHE A 294 -10.06 24.35 11.60
C PHE A 294 -11.39 24.01 10.93
N ARG A 295 -12.36 23.50 11.67
CA ARG A 295 -13.70 23.14 11.14
C ARG A 295 -14.46 24.35 10.61
N GLU A 296 -14.34 25.51 11.24
CA GLU A 296 -14.93 26.76 10.73
C GLU A 296 -14.29 27.17 9.40
N GLY A 297 -12.97 27.03 9.27
CA GLY A 297 -12.27 27.25 8.00
C GLY A 297 -12.76 26.28 6.90
N ILE A 298 -12.85 24.99 7.21
CA ILE A 298 -13.42 23.96 6.32
C ILE A 298 -14.85 24.31 5.90
N ARG A 299 -15.69 24.76 6.85
CA ARG A 299 -17.08 25.16 6.57
C ARG A 299 -17.15 26.30 5.55
N ILE A 300 -16.26 27.28 5.66
CA ILE A 300 -16.14 28.38 4.68
C ILE A 300 -15.75 27.82 3.31
N LEU A 301 -14.69 26.98 3.23
CA LEU A 301 -14.25 26.41 1.95
C LEU A 301 -15.34 25.57 1.27
N LEU A 302 -16.11 24.79 2.06
CA LEU A 302 -17.27 24.04 1.57
C LEU A 302 -18.38 24.98 1.07
N SER A 303 -18.63 26.08 1.79
CA SER A 303 -19.68 27.02 1.39
C SER A 303 -19.41 27.72 0.06
N PHE A 304 -18.15 27.86 -0.33
CA PHE A 304 -17.75 28.40 -1.63
C PHE A 304 -17.42 27.31 -2.67
N SER A 305 -17.70 26.04 -2.39
CA SER A 305 -17.40 24.88 -3.26
C SER A 305 -15.93 24.80 -3.70
N LEU A 306 -15.00 25.32 -2.89
CA LEU A 306 -13.56 25.21 -3.13
C LEU A 306 -13.01 23.84 -2.71
N ILE A 307 -13.72 23.15 -1.82
CA ILE A 307 -13.51 21.75 -1.45
C ILE A 307 -14.85 21.03 -1.42
N LYS A 308 -14.83 19.70 -1.54
CA LYS A 308 -16.01 18.82 -1.43
C LYS A 308 -15.84 17.88 -0.25
N LYS A 309 -16.95 17.42 0.34
CA LYS A 309 -16.94 16.30 1.29
C LYS A 309 -16.69 15.00 0.54
N GLY A 310 -15.84 14.15 1.09
CA GLY A 310 -15.63 12.79 0.62
C GLY A 310 -16.71 11.82 1.13
N PRO A 311 -16.48 10.50 0.96
CA PRO A 311 -17.46 9.46 1.33
C PRO A 311 -17.76 9.37 2.82
N SER A 312 -16.93 9.93 3.69
CA SER A 312 -17.11 9.99 5.14
C SER A 312 -17.01 11.42 5.66
N ASP A 313 -17.61 11.69 6.84
CA ASP A 313 -17.84 13.04 7.35
C ASP A 313 -16.59 13.91 7.57
N CYS A 314 -15.42 13.33 7.77
CA CYS A 314 -14.18 14.05 8.04
C CYS A 314 -13.15 13.90 6.93
N VAL A 315 -13.57 13.55 5.71
CA VAL A 315 -12.72 13.45 4.51
C VAL A 315 -13.10 14.54 3.54
N TYR A 316 -12.09 15.16 2.94
CA TYR A 316 -12.24 16.26 2.02
C TYR A 316 -11.50 15.99 0.72
N ALA A 317 -12.01 16.56 -0.36
CA ALA A 317 -11.37 16.54 -1.68
C ALA A 317 -11.42 17.95 -2.30
N MET A 318 -10.45 18.25 -3.14
CA MET A 318 -10.40 19.48 -3.90
C MET A 318 -10.40 19.13 -5.38
N HIS A 319 -11.24 19.81 -6.19
CA HIS A 319 -11.20 19.57 -7.63
C HIS A 319 -9.79 19.84 -8.18
N PRO A 320 -9.22 19.01 -9.07
CA PRO A 320 -7.81 19.14 -9.51
C PRO A 320 -7.45 20.52 -10.10
N LEU A 321 -8.37 21.17 -10.82
CA LEU A 321 -8.14 22.53 -11.32
C LEU A 321 -8.18 23.58 -10.20
N VAL A 322 -9.04 23.42 -9.16
CA VAL A 322 -9.03 24.31 -7.97
C VAL A 322 -7.72 24.12 -7.19
N HIS A 323 -7.28 22.87 -7.05
CA HIS A 323 -6.01 22.51 -6.44
C HIS A 323 -4.83 23.19 -7.14
N THR A 324 -4.81 23.15 -8.46
CA THR A 324 -3.81 23.82 -9.29
C THR A 324 -3.90 25.33 -9.22
N TRP A 325 -5.10 25.92 -9.35
CA TRP A 325 -5.31 27.37 -9.22
C TRP A 325 -4.86 27.89 -7.86
N SER A 326 -5.24 27.19 -6.78
CA SER A 326 -4.83 27.57 -5.42
C SER A 326 -3.32 27.66 -5.29
N ARG A 327 -2.56 26.74 -5.89
CA ARG A 327 -1.09 26.76 -5.89
C ARG A 327 -0.54 27.90 -6.78
N ASP A 328 -1.09 28.07 -8.00
CA ASP A 328 -0.63 29.05 -8.97
C ASP A 328 -0.87 30.49 -8.49
N ARG A 329 -1.86 30.70 -7.61
CA ARG A 329 -2.19 32.00 -7.01
C ARG A 329 -1.15 32.46 -5.99
N ILE A 330 -0.52 31.51 -5.28
CA ILE A 330 0.42 31.83 -4.18
C ILE A 330 1.75 32.35 -4.75
N LEU A 331 2.30 33.39 -4.14
CA LEU A 331 3.63 33.90 -4.48
C LEU A 331 4.72 32.88 -4.19
N LEU A 332 5.80 32.87 -4.97
CA LEU A 332 6.84 31.82 -4.91
C LEU A 332 7.41 31.60 -3.49
N ASN A 333 7.69 32.66 -2.73
CA ASN A 333 8.20 32.53 -1.37
C ASN A 333 7.17 31.95 -0.39
N GLU A 334 5.90 32.36 -0.50
CA GLU A 334 4.81 31.83 0.31
C GLU A 334 4.50 30.39 -0.08
N ARG A 335 4.63 30.03 -1.37
CA ARG A 335 4.45 28.69 -1.90
C ARG A 335 5.41 27.71 -1.25
N LYS A 336 6.70 28.08 -1.10
CA LYS A 336 7.69 27.29 -0.39
C LYS A 336 7.30 27.04 1.08
N GLN A 337 6.80 28.08 1.76
CA GLN A 337 6.33 27.95 3.14
C GLN A 337 5.12 27.03 3.26
N CYS A 338 4.13 27.13 2.37
CA CYS A 338 2.95 26.28 2.38
C CYS A 338 3.30 24.82 2.06
N CYS A 339 4.22 24.58 1.12
CA CYS A 339 4.75 23.26 0.83
C CYS A 339 5.45 22.66 2.05
N LEU A 340 6.27 23.44 2.73
CA LEU A 340 6.94 23.02 3.97
C LEU A 340 5.93 22.74 5.10
N MET A 341 4.91 23.58 5.27
CA MET A 341 3.85 23.34 6.25
C MET A 341 3.13 22.00 6.01
N ALA A 342 2.76 21.69 4.76
CA ALA A 342 2.16 20.42 4.40
C ALA A 342 3.11 19.24 4.70
N TYR A 343 4.37 19.37 4.33
CA TYR A 343 5.42 18.39 4.57
C TYR A 343 5.60 18.08 6.07
N VAL A 344 5.74 19.11 6.87
CA VAL A 344 5.88 19.00 8.33
C VAL A 344 4.62 18.38 8.95
N THR A 345 3.44 18.79 8.50
CA THR A 345 2.16 18.21 8.98
C THR A 345 2.09 16.72 8.69
N LEU A 346 2.44 16.27 7.48
CA LEU A 346 2.50 14.86 7.12
C LEU A 346 3.50 14.09 7.97
N SER A 347 4.70 14.64 8.17
CA SER A 347 5.73 14.01 9.02
C SER A 347 5.28 13.88 10.47
N CYS A 348 4.72 14.95 11.05
CA CYS A 348 4.23 14.94 12.43
C CYS A 348 2.97 14.09 12.62
N SER A 349 2.22 13.79 11.54
CA SER A 349 1.06 12.92 11.61
C SER A 349 1.42 11.44 11.75
N LEU A 350 2.66 11.03 11.43
CA LEU A 350 3.14 9.66 11.57
C LEU A 350 3.56 9.36 13.00
N ARG A 351 2.96 8.32 13.58
CA ARG A 351 3.25 7.84 14.95
C ARG A 351 3.52 6.34 14.91
N TRP A 352 4.63 5.94 15.52
CA TRP A 352 5.01 4.52 15.60
C TRP A 352 4.57 3.89 16.94
N ASN A 353 4.35 4.71 17.95
CA ASN A 353 3.98 4.30 19.31
C ASN A 353 2.46 4.41 19.51
N GLY A 354 1.69 3.38 19.17
CA GLY A 354 0.34 3.33 19.69
C GLY A 354 -0.78 3.38 18.66
N GLY A 355 -0.88 2.36 17.85
CA GLY A 355 -2.18 1.95 17.34
C GLY A 355 -2.81 2.79 16.24
N GLN A 356 -2.03 3.52 15.43
CA GLN A 356 -2.58 4.15 14.25
C GLN A 356 -3.14 3.08 13.28
N PRO A 357 -4.39 3.25 12.79
CA PRO A 357 -4.98 2.30 11.86
C PRO A 357 -4.13 2.14 10.61
N TYR A 358 -3.94 0.89 10.15
CA TYR A 358 -3.20 0.61 8.92
C TYR A 358 -3.75 1.37 7.70
N GLY A 359 -5.09 1.48 7.61
CA GLY A 359 -5.77 2.24 6.54
C GLY A 359 -5.37 3.71 6.49
N PHE A 360 -5.24 4.35 7.65
CA PHE A 360 -4.76 5.74 7.75
C PHE A 360 -3.33 5.88 7.23
N ARG A 361 -2.39 5.03 7.70
CA ARG A 361 -0.99 5.06 7.25
C ARG A 361 -0.87 4.80 5.76
N ARG A 362 -1.68 3.88 5.21
CA ARG A 362 -1.74 3.63 3.77
C ARG A 362 -2.21 4.85 2.98
N ALA A 363 -3.24 5.56 3.45
CA ALA A 363 -3.75 6.76 2.81
C ALA A 363 -2.72 7.90 2.76
N LEU A 364 -1.85 8.00 3.77
CA LEU A 364 -0.78 9.03 3.80
C LEU A 364 0.20 8.91 2.64
N VAL A 365 0.43 7.72 2.08
CA VAL A 365 1.39 7.51 0.98
C VAL A 365 1.08 8.40 -0.22
N THR A 366 -0.19 8.54 -0.59
CA THR A 366 -0.59 9.38 -1.74
C THR A 366 -0.30 10.86 -1.48
N HIS A 367 -0.55 11.32 -0.26
CA HIS A 367 -0.26 12.71 0.14
C HIS A 367 1.24 12.99 0.21
N ILE A 368 2.03 12.03 0.73
CA ILE A 368 3.48 12.14 0.80
C ILE A 368 4.09 12.21 -0.60
N ARG A 369 3.65 11.34 -1.53
CA ARG A 369 4.13 11.36 -2.92
C ARG A 369 3.81 12.69 -3.60
N ALA A 370 2.57 13.17 -3.48
CA ALA A 370 2.17 14.45 -4.04
C ALA A 370 3.01 15.60 -3.47
N ASN A 371 3.22 15.64 -2.15
CA ASN A 371 4.04 16.67 -1.52
C ASN A 371 5.51 16.61 -1.96
N MET A 372 6.08 15.42 -2.06
CA MET A 372 7.47 15.22 -2.49
C MET A 372 7.71 15.68 -3.93
N GLU A 373 6.74 15.48 -4.83
CA GLU A 373 6.81 15.96 -6.21
C GLU A 373 6.95 17.49 -6.25
N TYR A 374 6.17 18.19 -5.43
CA TYR A 374 6.24 19.66 -5.32
C TYR A 374 7.50 20.13 -4.59
N SER A 375 7.93 19.45 -3.55
CA SER A 375 9.11 19.85 -2.76
C SER A 375 10.40 19.78 -3.57
N THR A 376 10.53 18.83 -4.51
CA THR A 376 11.70 18.73 -5.40
C THR A 376 11.79 19.87 -6.40
N SER A 377 10.65 20.39 -6.86
CA SER A 377 10.60 21.50 -7.84
C SER A 377 10.75 22.88 -7.19
N GLU A 378 10.28 23.05 -5.94
CA GLU A 378 10.15 24.37 -5.32
C GLU A 378 11.18 24.68 -4.21
N CYS A 379 11.82 23.65 -3.62
CA CYS A 379 12.68 23.79 -2.45
C CYS A 379 14.18 23.62 -2.69
N ASN A 380 14.66 23.76 -3.94
CA ASN A 380 16.10 23.62 -4.22
C ASN A 380 16.98 24.64 -3.48
N GLU A 381 17.99 24.13 -2.81
CA GLU A 381 19.33 24.60 -2.46
C GLU A 381 19.65 25.03 -1.01
N ASN A 382 18.74 25.46 -0.14
CA ASN A 382 19.17 25.91 1.19
C ASN A 382 18.34 25.40 2.39
N GLY A 383 17.38 24.50 2.17
CA GLY A 383 16.46 24.03 3.21
C GLY A 383 16.70 22.59 3.73
N VAL A 384 17.83 21.99 3.41
CA VAL A 384 18.12 20.55 3.56
C VAL A 384 18.12 20.07 5.03
N SER A 385 18.30 20.96 5.98
CA SER A 385 18.42 20.64 7.41
C SER A 385 17.10 20.18 8.06
N TYR A 386 15.94 20.59 7.53
CA TYR A 386 14.62 20.31 8.13
C TYR A 386 13.94 19.05 7.61
N PHE A 387 14.47 18.46 6.57
CA PHE A 387 13.81 17.35 5.88
C PHE A 387 14.28 15.96 6.30
N ASP A 388 15.33 15.92 7.08
CA ASP A 388 16.05 14.70 7.40
C ASP A 388 15.19 13.71 8.21
N ASP A 389 14.62 14.16 9.34
CA ASP A 389 13.76 13.30 10.18
C ASP A 389 12.43 12.94 9.50
N ALA A 390 11.92 13.81 8.66
CA ALA A 390 10.72 13.54 7.89
C ALA A 390 10.97 12.52 6.78
N TYR A 391 12.10 12.60 6.05
CA TYR A 391 12.48 11.57 5.08
C TYR A 391 12.69 10.21 5.75
N ASP A 392 13.27 10.19 6.94
CA ASP A 392 13.44 8.97 7.74
C ASP A 392 12.06 8.33 8.06
N LYS A 393 11.10 9.12 8.56
CA LYS A 393 9.72 8.68 8.83
C LYS A 393 8.99 8.22 7.57
N PHE A 394 9.14 8.94 6.46
CA PHE A 394 8.51 8.56 5.18
C PHE A 394 9.13 7.29 4.60
N GLY A 395 10.45 7.12 4.72
CA GLY A 395 11.16 5.90 4.34
C GLY A 395 10.61 4.69 5.08
N LEU A 396 10.47 4.77 6.39
CA LEU A 396 9.89 3.71 7.22
C LEU A 396 8.44 3.39 6.82
N LEU A 397 7.60 4.40 6.56
CA LEU A 397 6.23 4.18 6.09
C LEU A 397 6.21 3.46 4.73
N LEU A 398 7.04 3.89 3.79
CA LEU A 398 7.13 3.27 2.47
C LEU A 398 7.60 1.82 2.55
N GLN A 399 8.55 1.50 3.45
CA GLN A 399 8.96 0.13 3.74
C GLN A 399 7.78 -0.71 4.27
N GLU A 400 7.03 -0.20 5.24
CA GLU A 400 5.85 -0.88 5.79
C GLU A 400 4.81 -1.17 4.71
N GLN A 401 4.61 -0.24 3.78
CA GLN A 401 3.65 -0.39 2.68
C GLN A 401 4.22 -1.17 1.47
N GLY A 402 5.47 -1.65 1.53
CA GLY A 402 6.10 -2.46 0.50
C GLY A 402 6.70 -1.68 -0.68
N TYR A 403 6.81 -0.36 -0.60
CA TYR A 403 7.39 0.51 -1.63
C TYR A 403 8.91 0.68 -1.45
N PHE A 404 9.64 -0.45 -1.41
CA PHE A 404 11.05 -0.51 -1.02
C PHE A 404 12.00 0.31 -1.89
N LYS A 405 11.71 0.50 -3.19
CA LYS A 405 12.54 1.33 -4.08
C LYS A 405 12.44 2.82 -3.75
N GLU A 406 11.23 3.28 -3.43
CA GLU A 406 11.03 4.67 -3.02
C GLU A 406 11.66 4.90 -1.64
N ALA A 407 11.52 3.94 -0.72
CA ALA A 407 12.18 3.97 0.58
C ALA A 407 13.71 4.04 0.44
N GLU A 408 14.33 3.22 -0.43
CA GLU A 408 15.77 3.27 -0.72
C GLU A 408 16.22 4.68 -1.15
N THR A 409 15.42 5.35 -1.98
CA THR A 409 15.74 6.71 -2.43
C THR A 409 15.77 7.71 -1.28
N LEU A 410 14.82 7.59 -0.34
CA LEU A 410 14.76 8.47 0.84
C LEU A 410 15.86 8.14 1.84
N ASP A 411 16.07 6.86 2.15
CA ASP A 411 17.11 6.42 3.08
C ASP A 411 18.51 6.84 2.62
N ASN A 412 18.79 6.79 1.29
CA ASN A 412 20.04 7.31 0.75
C ASN A 412 20.16 8.84 0.95
N LYS A 413 19.08 9.61 0.72
CA LYS A 413 19.11 11.07 0.97
C LYS A 413 19.36 11.39 2.44
N VAL A 414 18.73 10.65 3.35
CA VAL A 414 18.93 10.79 4.80
C VAL A 414 20.38 10.50 5.14
N LEU A 415 20.93 9.39 4.64
CA LEU A 415 22.29 8.98 4.91
C LEU A 415 23.32 10.02 4.38
N ASP A 416 23.19 10.44 3.12
CA ASP A 416 24.06 11.47 2.52
C ASP A 416 24.03 12.78 3.32
N THR A 417 22.84 13.21 3.73
CA THR A 417 22.68 14.44 4.51
C THR A 417 23.34 14.33 5.87
N ARG A 418 23.09 13.22 6.62
CA ARG A 418 23.68 13.00 7.94
C ARG A 418 25.19 12.81 7.87
N GLN A 419 25.71 12.11 6.87
CA GLN A 419 27.15 11.98 6.67
C GLN A 419 27.84 13.32 6.42
N ARG A 420 27.22 14.19 5.62
CA ARG A 420 27.78 15.50 5.29
C ARG A 420 27.74 16.48 6.46
N ILE A 421 26.66 16.49 7.26
CA ILE A 421 26.45 17.48 8.31
C ILE A 421 27.00 17.01 9.67
N LEU A 422 26.74 15.75 10.03
CA LEU A 422 27.07 15.19 11.34
C LEU A 422 28.35 14.35 11.33
N GLY A 423 28.77 13.91 10.14
CA GLY A 423 29.90 12.98 9.99
C GLY A 423 29.49 11.51 10.10
N VAL A 424 30.41 10.61 9.72
CA VAL A 424 30.18 9.16 9.55
C VAL A 424 29.97 8.47 10.90
N GLU A 425 30.58 8.98 11.98
CA GLU A 425 30.54 8.34 13.31
C GLU A 425 29.42 8.89 14.22
N HIS A 426 28.59 9.81 13.72
CA HIS A 426 27.49 10.33 14.54
C HIS A 426 26.40 9.26 14.72
N PRO A 427 25.79 9.12 15.93
CA PRO A 427 24.76 8.12 16.19
C PRO A 427 23.59 8.12 15.20
N ASP A 428 23.13 9.32 14.79
CA ASP A 428 22.06 9.45 13.81
C ASP A 428 22.47 9.01 12.39
N THR A 429 23.74 9.19 12.01
CA THR A 429 24.29 8.68 10.75
C THR A 429 24.33 7.15 10.78
N ILE A 430 24.79 6.58 11.87
CA ILE A 430 24.84 5.12 12.08
C ILE A 430 23.41 4.53 12.04
N ARG A 431 22.42 5.24 12.63
CA ARG A 431 21.00 4.84 12.54
C ARG A 431 20.48 4.87 11.10
N ALA A 432 20.80 5.91 10.32
CA ALA A 432 20.45 5.96 8.89
C ALA A 432 21.09 4.83 8.07
N MET A 433 22.36 4.47 8.36
CA MET A 433 23.00 3.31 7.75
C MET A 433 22.27 2.01 8.09
N ALA A 434 21.83 1.85 9.33
CA ALA A 434 21.07 0.67 9.76
C ALA A 434 19.70 0.59 9.06
N ASN A 435 18.96 1.71 8.94
CA ASN A 435 17.68 1.76 8.22
C ASN A 435 17.85 1.42 6.74
N LEU A 436 18.85 1.99 6.07
CA LEU A 436 19.16 1.66 4.67
C LEU A 436 19.52 0.18 4.51
N ALA A 437 20.24 -0.41 5.46
CA ALA A 437 20.57 -1.83 5.43
C ALA A 437 19.31 -2.72 5.50
N ILE A 438 18.32 -2.34 6.32
CA ILE A 438 17.02 -3.01 6.39
C ILE A 438 16.28 -2.92 5.05
N THR A 439 16.30 -1.73 4.41
CA THR A 439 15.70 -1.50 3.09
C THR A 439 16.38 -2.37 2.02
N TYR A 440 17.71 -2.45 2.01
CA TYR A 440 18.44 -3.36 1.14
C TYR A 440 18.06 -4.82 1.38
N GLY A 441 17.92 -5.22 2.63
CA GLY A 441 17.44 -6.56 2.98
C GLY A 441 16.04 -6.86 2.46
N SER A 442 15.17 -5.86 2.40
CA SER A 442 13.80 -5.98 1.87
C SER A 442 13.77 -6.00 0.33
N LEU A 443 14.70 -5.29 -0.31
CA LEU A 443 14.93 -5.33 -1.76
C LEU A 443 15.67 -6.60 -2.22
N GLY A 444 16.11 -7.46 -1.30
CA GLY A 444 16.88 -8.66 -1.61
C GLY A 444 18.34 -8.39 -1.93
N LYS A 445 18.83 -7.16 -1.71
CA LYS A 445 20.24 -6.76 -1.85
C LYS A 445 21.01 -7.16 -0.58
N TYR A 446 21.05 -8.47 -0.29
CA TYR A 446 21.57 -8.96 1.00
C TYR A 446 23.07 -8.73 1.19
N ILE A 447 23.85 -8.66 0.11
CA ILE A 447 25.31 -8.41 0.17
C ILE A 447 25.56 -6.94 0.55
N GLU A 448 24.79 -6.02 -0.01
CA GLU A 448 24.85 -4.60 0.31
C GLU A 448 24.38 -4.34 1.75
N SER A 449 23.31 -5.02 2.18
CA SER A 449 22.83 -5.00 3.56
C SER A 449 23.91 -5.48 4.53
N GLU A 450 24.57 -6.62 4.25
CA GLU A 450 25.67 -7.17 5.07
C GLU A 450 26.81 -6.16 5.22
N LYS A 451 27.22 -5.51 4.12
CA LYS A 451 28.29 -4.50 4.15
C LYS A 451 27.99 -3.33 5.08
N LEU A 452 26.76 -2.80 4.98
CA LEU A 452 26.34 -1.68 5.84
C LEU A 452 26.21 -2.11 7.30
N GLU A 453 25.65 -3.28 7.56
CA GLU A 453 25.49 -3.78 8.94
C GLU A 453 26.83 -4.07 9.62
N ILE A 454 27.84 -4.54 8.88
CA ILE A 454 29.19 -4.67 9.40
C ILE A 454 29.75 -3.28 9.76
N GLN A 455 29.58 -2.27 8.89
CA GLN A 455 30.02 -0.90 9.18
C GLN A 455 29.30 -0.32 10.41
N VAL A 456 27.99 -0.54 10.53
CA VAL A 456 27.20 -0.13 11.71
C VAL A 456 27.73 -0.81 12.97
N LEU A 457 27.97 -2.12 12.93
CA LEU A 457 28.49 -2.87 14.07
C LEU A 457 29.87 -2.37 14.47
N ASP A 458 30.78 -2.22 13.52
CA ASP A 458 32.15 -1.72 13.77
C ASP A 458 32.14 -0.30 14.36
N ALA A 459 31.27 0.59 13.87
CA ALA A 459 31.13 1.94 14.40
C ALA A 459 30.58 1.92 15.83
N ARG A 460 29.54 1.12 16.11
CA ARG A 460 28.98 0.98 17.46
C ARG A 460 29.97 0.37 18.44
N ILE A 461 30.75 -0.63 18.03
CA ILE A 461 31.83 -1.21 18.86
C ILE A 461 32.87 -0.16 19.23
N ARG A 462 33.29 0.69 18.29
CA ARG A 462 34.30 1.75 18.56
C ARG A 462 33.77 2.82 19.50
N ILE A 463 32.50 3.22 19.34
CA ILE A 463 31.93 4.36 20.07
C ILE A 463 31.37 3.95 21.44
N LEU A 464 30.71 2.81 21.51
CA LEU A 464 29.92 2.34 22.65
C LEU A 464 30.55 1.16 23.40
N GLY A 465 31.58 0.52 22.83
CA GLY A 465 32.21 -0.67 23.37
C GLY A 465 31.60 -2.01 22.89
N VAL A 466 32.31 -3.10 23.17
CA VAL A 466 32.14 -4.38 22.46
C VAL A 466 30.90 -5.18 22.83
N GLU A 467 30.44 -5.22 24.09
CA GLU A 467 29.46 -6.25 24.48
C GLU A 467 28.42 -5.83 25.50
N GLN A 468 28.37 -4.58 25.92
CA GLN A 468 27.47 -4.19 27.02
C GLN A 468 26.45 -3.12 26.62
N HIS A 469 26.63 -2.46 25.46
CA HIS A 469 25.69 -1.42 25.06
C HIS A 469 24.53 -2.03 24.23
N PRO A 470 23.28 -1.70 24.56
CA PRO A 470 22.09 -2.21 23.84
C PRO A 470 22.19 -2.08 22.32
N ASP A 471 22.59 -0.91 21.82
CA ASP A 471 22.69 -0.65 20.38
C ASP A 471 23.72 -1.52 19.66
N THR A 472 24.82 -1.89 20.31
CA THR A 472 25.82 -2.80 19.75
C THR A 472 25.24 -4.22 19.65
N ILE A 473 24.52 -4.65 20.70
CA ILE A 473 23.83 -5.95 20.73
C ILE A 473 22.76 -6.00 19.62
N ASP A 474 22.04 -4.91 19.39
CA ASP A 474 21.02 -4.83 18.34
C ASP A 474 21.66 -4.86 16.93
N ALA A 475 22.80 -4.20 16.72
CA ALA A 475 23.54 -4.34 15.46
C ALA A 475 24.01 -5.77 15.20
N MET A 476 24.48 -6.48 16.23
CA MET A 476 24.82 -7.91 16.12
C MET A 476 23.60 -8.76 15.76
N ALA A 477 22.44 -8.48 16.36
CA ALA A 477 21.20 -9.19 16.08
C ALA A 477 20.73 -8.98 14.64
N ASN A 478 20.81 -7.75 14.10
CA ASN A 478 20.46 -7.41 12.74
C ASN A 478 21.40 -8.11 11.73
N LEU A 479 22.72 -8.04 11.94
CA LEU A 479 23.68 -8.73 11.10
C LEU A 479 23.45 -10.25 11.11
N ALA A 480 23.08 -10.82 12.24
CA ALA A 480 22.74 -12.25 12.31
C ALA A 480 21.47 -12.57 11.49
N ALA A 481 20.49 -11.64 11.44
CA ALA A 481 19.31 -11.81 10.60
C ALA A 481 19.66 -11.76 9.10
N THR A 482 20.58 -10.87 8.70
CA THR A 482 21.08 -10.79 7.31
C THR A 482 21.92 -12.00 6.94
N TYR A 483 22.76 -12.51 7.83
CA TYR A 483 23.47 -13.78 7.62
C TYR A 483 22.49 -14.94 7.38
N ARG A 484 21.37 -14.98 8.10
CA ARG A 484 20.33 -16.01 7.87
C ARG A 484 19.69 -15.88 6.49
N LYS A 485 19.48 -14.65 5.99
CA LYS A 485 18.96 -14.39 4.62
C LYS A 485 19.98 -14.78 3.54
N LEU A 486 21.26 -14.60 3.82
CA LEU A 486 22.39 -15.01 2.96
C LEU A 486 22.69 -16.51 3.03
N GLY A 487 22.01 -17.27 3.89
CA GLY A 487 22.26 -18.70 4.07
C GLY A 487 23.52 -19.02 4.89
N LYS A 488 24.18 -18.03 5.48
CA LYS A 488 25.32 -18.17 6.41
C LYS A 488 24.81 -18.54 7.81
N TYR A 489 24.17 -19.72 7.91
CA TYR A 489 23.43 -20.09 9.12
C TYR A 489 24.33 -20.34 10.33
N THR A 490 25.56 -20.80 10.12
CA THR A 490 26.55 -21.04 11.19
C THR A 490 27.05 -19.75 11.80
N GLU A 491 27.30 -18.74 10.97
CA GLU A 491 27.66 -17.38 11.39
C GLU A 491 26.49 -16.70 12.12
N ALA A 492 25.26 -16.85 11.59
CA ALA A 492 24.07 -16.36 12.26
C ALA A 492 23.86 -17.00 13.63
N GLU A 493 24.02 -18.33 13.76
CA GLU A 493 23.96 -19.05 15.04
C GLU A 493 24.98 -18.49 16.04
N LYS A 494 26.24 -18.33 15.60
CA LYS A 494 27.32 -17.81 16.44
C LYS A 494 27.02 -16.43 17.00
N LEU A 495 26.59 -15.49 16.14
CA LEU A 495 26.22 -14.14 16.58
C LEU A 495 25.01 -14.14 17.51
N GLN A 496 23.98 -14.92 17.20
CA GLN A 496 22.76 -14.99 18.02
C GLN A 496 23.06 -15.59 19.39
N MET A 497 23.97 -16.53 19.51
CA MET A 497 24.43 -17.06 20.80
C MET A 497 25.16 -15.98 21.62
N GLN A 498 26.01 -15.17 20.99
CA GLN A 498 26.67 -14.05 21.67
C GLN A 498 25.65 -12.98 22.13
N VAL A 499 24.69 -12.62 21.27
CA VAL A 499 23.59 -11.70 21.62
C VAL A 499 22.76 -12.26 22.78
N LEU A 500 22.43 -13.57 22.76
CA LEU A 500 21.67 -14.21 23.83
C LEU A 500 22.42 -14.18 25.18
N ASP A 501 23.71 -14.49 25.14
CA ASP A 501 24.55 -14.47 26.36
C ASP A 501 24.69 -13.02 26.91
N ALA A 502 24.89 -12.04 26.06
CA ALA A 502 24.95 -10.63 26.45
C ALA A 502 23.61 -10.16 27.06
N ARG A 503 22.46 -10.44 26.40
CA ARG A 503 21.14 -10.07 26.92
C ARG A 503 20.78 -10.82 28.21
N ASN A 504 21.16 -12.09 28.35
CA ASN A 504 20.99 -12.83 29.59
C ASN A 504 21.74 -12.18 30.77
N ARG A 505 22.96 -11.71 30.54
CA ARG A 505 23.77 -11.04 31.56
C ARG A 505 23.21 -9.67 31.95
N ILE A 506 22.72 -8.90 31.00
CA ILE A 506 22.31 -7.49 31.22
C ILE A 506 20.85 -7.40 31.69
N LEU A 507 19.96 -8.16 31.05
CA LEU A 507 18.52 -8.04 31.21
C LEU A 507 17.92 -9.23 31.98
N GLY A 508 18.62 -10.36 32.03
CA GLY A 508 18.09 -11.60 32.56
C GLY A 508 17.34 -12.46 31.57
N VAL A 509 17.14 -13.73 31.94
CA VAL A 509 16.57 -14.79 31.07
C VAL A 509 15.09 -14.53 30.71
N GLU A 510 14.36 -13.88 31.61
CA GLU A 510 12.92 -13.63 31.46
C GLU A 510 12.60 -12.27 30.83
N HIS A 511 13.60 -11.48 30.45
CA HIS A 511 13.35 -10.21 29.81
C HIS A 511 12.78 -10.40 28.38
N PRO A 512 11.77 -9.64 27.93
CA PRO A 512 11.15 -9.78 26.60
C PRO A 512 12.16 -9.80 25.44
N ASN A 513 13.17 -8.94 25.48
CA ASN A 513 14.20 -8.89 24.44
C ASN A 513 15.10 -10.14 24.43
N THR A 514 15.36 -10.73 25.60
CA THR A 514 16.10 -12.00 25.68
C THR A 514 15.29 -13.15 25.07
N ILE A 515 14.01 -13.22 25.40
CA ILE A 515 13.09 -14.21 24.85
C ILE A 515 12.96 -14.05 23.31
N THR A 516 13.02 -12.84 22.82
CA THR A 516 13.02 -12.55 21.38
C THR A 516 14.27 -13.11 20.68
N VAL A 517 15.46 -12.96 21.28
CA VAL A 517 16.68 -13.58 20.74
C VAL A 517 16.59 -15.11 20.74
N MET A 518 16.04 -15.70 21.79
CA MET A 518 15.80 -17.14 21.82
C MET A 518 14.91 -17.59 20.65
N ALA A 519 13.84 -16.85 20.36
CA ALA A 519 12.96 -17.14 19.22
C ALA A 519 13.70 -16.99 17.86
N ASN A 520 14.57 -16.00 17.71
CA ASN A 520 15.41 -15.83 16.52
C ASN A 520 16.43 -16.96 16.37
N LEU A 521 17.06 -17.39 17.44
CA LEU A 521 17.98 -18.53 17.46
C LEU A 521 17.26 -19.83 17.08
N ALA A 522 16.04 -20.03 17.60
CA ALA A 522 15.20 -21.16 17.21
C ALA A 522 14.90 -21.16 15.70
N ALA A 523 14.63 -19.97 15.12
CA ALA A 523 14.44 -19.84 13.68
C ALA A 523 15.71 -20.20 12.88
N THR A 524 16.91 -19.91 13.41
CA THR A 524 18.19 -20.29 12.81
C THR A 524 18.43 -21.80 12.93
N TYR A 525 18.16 -22.38 14.08
CA TYR A 525 18.20 -23.85 14.28
C TYR A 525 17.27 -24.59 13.31
N ARG A 526 16.10 -24.05 13.06
CA ARG A 526 15.14 -24.61 12.06
C ARG A 526 15.72 -24.60 10.65
N LYS A 527 16.50 -23.56 10.29
CA LYS A 527 17.21 -23.52 9.00
C LYS A 527 18.38 -24.47 8.92
N LEU A 528 19.07 -24.72 10.05
CA LEU A 528 20.13 -25.74 10.18
C LEU A 528 19.59 -27.17 10.29
N GLY A 529 18.26 -27.36 10.28
CA GLY A 529 17.65 -28.69 10.43
C GLY A 529 17.72 -29.27 11.83
N LYS A 530 18.15 -28.49 12.83
CA LYS A 530 18.19 -28.90 14.25
C LYS A 530 16.80 -28.86 14.86
N TYR A 531 15.83 -29.61 14.30
CA TYR A 531 14.39 -29.44 14.62
C TYR A 531 14.05 -29.80 16.06
N THR A 532 14.75 -30.80 16.67
CA THR A 532 14.55 -31.16 18.06
C THR A 532 15.00 -30.07 19.03
N ASP A 533 16.12 -29.39 18.73
CA ASP A 533 16.59 -28.28 19.55
C ASP A 533 15.73 -27.05 19.33
N THR A 534 15.24 -26.83 18.09
CA THR A 534 14.25 -25.80 17.78
C THR A 534 12.98 -26.00 18.61
N GLU A 535 12.42 -27.22 18.65
CA GLU A 535 11.21 -27.53 19.42
C GLU A 535 11.41 -27.20 20.91
N LYS A 536 12.53 -27.64 21.50
CA LYS A 536 12.84 -27.34 22.91
C LYS A 536 12.91 -25.84 23.18
N LEU A 537 13.60 -25.11 22.34
CA LEU A 537 13.80 -23.66 22.50
C LEU A 537 12.49 -22.88 22.28
N GLU A 538 11.68 -23.25 21.30
CA GLU A 538 10.37 -22.63 21.05
C GLU A 538 9.37 -22.94 22.19
N MET A 539 9.43 -24.13 22.80
CA MET A 539 8.64 -24.44 23.99
C MET A 539 9.05 -23.56 25.17
N GLN A 540 10.35 -23.34 25.39
CA GLN A 540 10.84 -22.44 26.44
C GLN A 540 10.37 -20.99 26.18
N VAL A 541 10.44 -20.52 24.93
CA VAL A 541 9.93 -19.19 24.54
C VAL A 541 8.44 -19.06 24.79
N LEU A 542 7.66 -20.07 24.40
CA LEU A 542 6.21 -20.09 24.63
C LEU A 542 5.86 -20.07 26.11
N ASP A 543 6.53 -20.92 26.93
CA ASP A 543 6.29 -20.96 28.35
C ASP A 543 6.65 -19.66 29.08
N ALA A 544 7.78 -19.04 28.70
CA ALA A 544 8.19 -17.76 29.24
C ALA A 544 7.20 -16.63 28.85
N ARG A 545 6.78 -16.56 27.58
CA ARG A 545 5.78 -15.58 27.13
C ARG A 545 4.42 -15.79 27.80
N ASN A 546 3.97 -17.04 27.98
CA ASN A 546 2.74 -17.35 28.71
C ASN A 546 2.78 -16.81 30.14
N ARG A 547 3.90 -17.01 30.85
CA ARG A 547 4.04 -16.56 32.24
C ARG A 547 4.09 -15.03 32.39
N ILE A 548 4.80 -14.37 31.48
CA ILE A 548 5.09 -12.93 31.61
C ILE A 548 3.99 -12.07 30.98
N LEU A 549 3.49 -12.46 29.82
CA LEU A 549 2.59 -11.66 29.01
C LEU A 549 1.15 -12.20 29.01
N GLY A 550 0.97 -13.48 29.38
CA GLY A 550 -0.32 -14.16 29.28
C GLY A 550 -0.56 -14.81 27.92
N VAL A 551 -1.58 -15.68 27.85
CA VAL A 551 -1.91 -16.53 26.69
C VAL A 551 -2.40 -15.71 25.50
N GLU A 552 -3.10 -14.60 25.76
CA GLU A 552 -3.75 -13.75 24.74
C GLU A 552 -2.82 -12.67 24.17
N HIS A 553 -1.61 -12.55 24.72
CA HIS A 553 -0.70 -11.53 24.22
C HIS A 553 -0.21 -11.84 22.80
N PRO A 554 -0.13 -10.87 21.86
CA PRO A 554 0.29 -11.10 20.47
C PRO A 554 1.61 -11.87 20.32
N ASN A 555 2.60 -11.58 21.15
CA ASN A 555 3.89 -12.27 21.12
C ASN A 555 3.79 -13.73 21.56
N THR A 556 2.89 -14.06 22.48
CA THR A 556 2.63 -15.44 22.90
C THR A 556 1.97 -16.23 21.77
N ILE A 557 0.97 -15.63 21.13
CA ILE A 557 0.28 -16.20 19.96
C ILE A 557 1.28 -16.43 18.82
N THR A 558 2.22 -15.51 18.62
CA THR A 558 3.31 -15.66 17.63
C THR A 558 4.24 -16.83 17.98
N ALA A 559 4.57 -17.05 19.27
CA ALA A 559 5.36 -18.22 19.68
C ALA A 559 4.63 -19.54 19.39
N MET A 560 3.32 -19.60 19.63
CA MET A 560 2.50 -20.77 19.28
C MET A 560 2.55 -21.07 17.77
N ALA A 561 2.44 -20.05 16.94
CA ALA A 561 2.50 -20.16 15.47
C ALA A 561 3.88 -20.64 14.99
N ASN A 562 4.98 -20.19 15.61
CA ASN A 562 6.33 -20.67 15.32
C ASN A 562 6.49 -22.16 15.67
N LEU A 563 6.03 -22.57 16.85
CA LEU A 563 6.05 -23.97 17.30
C LEU A 563 5.21 -24.86 16.36
N ALA A 564 4.05 -24.40 15.90
CA ALA A 564 3.25 -25.10 14.89
C ALA A 564 4.04 -25.31 13.59
N THR A 565 4.82 -24.29 13.18
CA THR A 565 5.70 -24.40 12.01
C THR A 565 6.78 -25.46 12.21
N THR A 566 7.37 -25.56 13.40
CA THR A 566 8.37 -26.58 13.74
C THR A 566 7.74 -27.98 13.79
N TYR A 567 6.54 -28.11 14.33
CA TYR A 567 5.79 -29.36 14.29
C TYR A 567 5.50 -29.84 12.86
N ARG A 568 5.16 -28.91 11.94
CA ARG A 568 5.05 -29.26 10.50
C ARG A 568 6.36 -29.80 9.90
N LYS A 569 7.51 -29.31 10.35
CA LYS A 569 8.83 -29.81 9.90
C LYS A 569 9.19 -31.17 10.49
N LEU A 570 8.78 -31.43 11.71
CA LEU A 570 8.93 -32.72 12.39
C LEU A 570 7.93 -33.78 11.92
N GLY A 571 6.95 -33.41 11.08
CA GLY A 571 5.87 -34.29 10.64
C GLY A 571 4.74 -34.48 11.66
N LYS A 572 4.78 -33.74 12.79
CA LYS A 572 3.73 -33.73 13.83
C LYS A 572 2.55 -32.86 13.35
N TYR A 573 1.86 -33.27 12.28
CA TYR A 573 0.87 -32.41 11.60
C TYR A 573 -0.40 -32.18 12.43
N THR A 574 -0.80 -33.16 13.25
CA THR A 574 -1.97 -33.06 14.14
C THR A 574 -1.75 -32.08 15.28
N GLU A 575 -0.55 -32.03 15.82
CA GLU A 575 -0.16 -31.08 16.85
C GLU A 575 -0.05 -29.66 16.26
N ALA A 576 0.49 -29.57 15.04
CA ALA A 576 0.54 -28.30 14.30
C ALA A 576 -0.87 -27.77 14.01
N GLU A 577 -1.82 -28.62 13.59
CA GLU A 577 -3.22 -28.26 13.35
C GLU A 577 -3.87 -27.66 14.60
N LYS A 578 -3.69 -28.32 15.76
CA LYS A 578 -4.23 -27.84 17.04
C LYS A 578 -3.73 -26.44 17.40
N LEU A 579 -2.42 -26.23 17.28
CA LEU A 579 -1.82 -24.92 17.58
C LEU A 579 -2.26 -23.85 16.56
N ASP A 580 -2.29 -24.17 15.25
CA ASP A 580 -2.72 -23.21 14.23
C ASP A 580 -4.20 -22.79 14.41
N ILE A 581 -5.08 -23.71 14.89
CA ILE A 581 -6.47 -23.38 15.24
C ILE A 581 -6.50 -22.45 16.46
N GLN A 582 -5.78 -22.76 17.52
CA GLN A 582 -5.71 -21.89 18.70
C GLN A 582 -5.19 -20.48 18.37
N VAL A 583 -4.16 -20.38 17.52
CA VAL A 583 -3.61 -19.11 17.04
C VAL A 583 -4.67 -18.35 16.24
N LEU A 584 -5.42 -19.03 15.37
CA LEU A 584 -6.47 -18.41 14.59
C LEU A 584 -7.59 -17.88 15.46
N ASP A 585 -8.09 -18.70 16.38
CA ASP A 585 -9.20 -18.31 17.28
C ASP A 585 -8.81 -17.10 18.14
N ALA A 586 -7.62 -17.11 18.74
CA ALA A 586 -7.11 -15.99 19.53
C ALA A 586 -6.96 -14.70 18.71
N ARG A 587 -6.41 -14.77 17.47
CA ARG A 587 -6.27 -13.61 16.61
C ARG A 587 -7.62 -13.09 16.11
N MET A 588 -8.59 -13.96 15.85
CA MET A 588 -9.95 -13.57 15.47
C MET A 588 -10.64 -12.81 16.60
N GLU A 589 -10.48 -13.26 17.82
CA GLU A 589 -11.09 -12.65 19.01
C GLU A 589 -10.46 -11.27 19.33
N ILE A 590 -9.12 -11.17 19.30
CA ILE A 590 -8.39 -9.98 19.73
C ILE A 590 -8.32 -8.91 18.64
N LEU A 591 -8.06 -9.33 17.40
CA LEU A 591 -7.73 -8.41 16.28
C LEU A 591 -8.87 -8.30 15.25
N GLY A 592 -9.81 -9.24 15.27
CA GLY A 592 -10.86 -9.36 14.27
C GLY A 592 -10.43 -10.10 12.99
N VAL A 593 -11.43 -10.42 12.16
CA VAL A 593 -11.26 -11.27 10.97
C VAL A 593 -10.41 -10.61 9.88
N GLU A 594 -10.43 -9.28 9.79
CA GLU A 594 -9.77 -8.52 8.71
C GLU A 594 -8.33 -8.08 9.06
N HIS A 595 -7.86 -8.36 10.26
CA HIS A 595 -6.51 -7.97 10.64
C HIS A 595 -5.46 -8.79 9.86
N PRO A 596 -4.35 -8.18 9.39
CA PRO A 596 -3.28 -8.87 8.65
C PRO A 596 -2.77 -10.14 9.33
N ASP A 597 -2.57 -10.10 10.63
CA ASP A 597 -2.08 -11.25 11.40
C ASP A 597 -3.10 -12.40 11.49
N THR A 598 -4.39 -12.09 11.53
CA THR A 598 -5.46 -13.09 11.47
C THR A 598 -5.44 -13.78 10.10
N MET A 599 -5.24 -13.03 9.03
CA MET A 599 -5.09 -13.59 7.68
C MET A 599 -3.85 -14.48 7.55
N ASP A 600 -2.75 -14.13 8.23
CA ASP A 600 -1.55 -14.98 8.28
C ASP A 600 -1.80 -16.28 9.06
N ALA A 601 -2.59 -16.22 10.15
CA ALA A 601 -2.99 -17.43 10.87
C ALA A 601 -3.84 -18.35 9.97
N ILE A 602 -4.81 -17.82 9.22
CA ILE A 602 -5.59 -18.58 8.25
C ILE A 602 -4.68 -19.20 7.18
N ALA A 603 -3.71 -18.45 6.65
CA ALA A 603 -2.77 -18.94 5.65
C ALA A 603 -1.87 -20.07 6.20
N ASN A 604 -1.46 -20.00 7.47
CA ASN A 604 -0.68 -21.04 8.15
C ASN A 604 -1.49 -22.31 8.38
N LEU A 605 -2.74 -22.19 8.84
CA LEU A 605 -3.65 -23.33 8.99
C LEU A 605 -3.89 -24.01 7.63
N ALA A 606 -4.08 -23.22 6.57
CA ALA A 606 -4.20 -23.76 5.21
C ALA A 606 -2.93 -24.53 4.77
N ALA A 607 -1.74 -24.04 5.16
CA ALA A 607 -0.49 -24.75 4.89
C ALA A 607 -0.40 -26.07 5.66
N THR A 608 -0.93 -26.13 6.89
CA THR A 608 -1.01 -27.36 7.70
C THR A 608 -2.02 -28.34 7.09
N TYR A 609 -3.19 -27.85 6.65
CA TYR A 609 -4.18 -28.68 5.93
C TYR A 609 -3.61 -29.28 4.65
N ARG A 610 -2.82 -28.52 3.91
CA ARG A 610 -2.13 -29.02 2.72
C ARG A 610 -1.13 -30.16 3.04
N LYS A 611 -0.48 -30.11 4.23
CA LYS A 611 0.41 -31.19 4.70
C LYS A 611 -0.36 -32.42 5.18
N LEU A 612 -1.55 -32.25 5.72
CA LEU A 612 -2.47 -33.31 6.11
C LEU A 612 -3.24 -33.93 4.92
N GLY A 613 -3.07 -33.39 3.71
CA GLY A 613 -3.83 -33.85 2.54
C GLY A 613 -5.26 -33.27 2.45
N LYS A 614 -5.67 -32.39 3.35
CA LYS A 614 -6.98 -31.70 3.37
C LYS A 614 -6.95 -30.52 2.35
N TYR A 615 -6.79 -30.82 1.05
CA TYR A 615 -6.53 -29.81 0.04
C TYR A 615 -7.73 -28.89 -0.23
N THR A 616 -8.96 -29.38 -0.12
CA THR A 616 -10.20 -28.62 -0.32
C THR A 616 -10.40 -27.57 0.76
N GLU A 617 -10.13 -27.94 2.00
CA GLU A 617 -10.17 -27.02 3.13
C GLU A 617 -9.06 -25.94 3.02
N ALA A 618 -7.87 -26.37 2.60
CA ALA A 618 -6.75 -25.46 2.34
C ALA A 618 -7.09 -24.45 1.23
N GLU A 619 -7.73 -24.90 0.13
CA GLU A 619 -8.21 -24.05 -0.96
C GLU A 619 -9.19 -23.00 -0.43
N ARG A 620 -10.21 -23.42 0.34
CA ARG A 620 -11.24 -22.52 0.88
C ARG A 620 -10.61 -21.42 1.74
N LEU A 621 -9.72 -21.78 2.64
CA LEU A 621 -9.05 -20.81 3.53
C LEU A 621 -8.17 -19.83 2.74
N GLN A 622 -7.43 -20.32 1.74
CA GLN A 622 -6.57 -19.45 0.93
C GLN A 622 -7.36 -18.52 0.01
N MET A 623 -8.54 -18.93 -0.46
CA MET A 623 -9.44 -18.04 -1.20
C MET A 623 -9.96 -16.92 -0.29
N GLN A 624 -10.33 -17.22 0.95
CA GLN A 624 -10.73 -16.21 1.94
C GLN A 624 -9.61 -15.19 2.19
N VAL A 625 -8.37 -15.66 2.39
CA VAL A 625 -7.21 -14.78 2.57
C VAL A 625 -6.98 -13.90 1.35
N LEU A 626 -7.06 -14.48 0.15
CA LEU A 626 -6.84 -13.73 -1.09
C LEU A 626 -7.91 -12.65 -1.29
N ASP A 627 -9.18 -12.98 -1.08
CA ASP A 627 -10.28 -12.02 -1.20
C ASP A 627 -10.13 -10.87 -0.21
N ALA A 628 -9.92 -11.18 1.06
CA ALA A 628 -9.74 -10.18 2.10
C ALA A 628 -8.51 -9.27 1.84
N ARG A 629 -7.36 -9.85 1.48
CA ARG A 629 -6.16 -9.07 1.14
C ARG A 629 -6.35 -8.23 -0.11
N THR A 630 -7.08 -8.72 -1.11
CA THR A 630 -7.38 -7.95 -2.32
C THR A 630 -8.23 -6.73 -1.98
N ARG A 631 -9.25 -6.90 -1.14
CA ARG A 631 -10.14 -5.83 -0.70
C ARG A 631 -9.44 -4.79 0.17
N ILE A 632 -8.61 -5.22 1.12
CA ILE A 632 -8.00 -4.33 2.12
C ILE A 632 -6.70 -3.70 1.61
N LEU A 633 -5.83 -4.51 1.00
CA LEU A 633 -4.48 -4.10 0.61
C LEU A 633 -4.37 -3.75 -0.89
N GLY A 634 -5.34 -4.22 -1.70
CA GLY A 634 -5.29 -4.13 -3.17
C GLY A 634 -4.52 -5.28 -3.81
N VAL A 635 -4.73 -5.44 -5.14
CA VAL A 635 -4.22 -6.58 -5.93
C VAL A 635 -2.68 -6.59 -6.01
N GLU A 636 -2.06 -5.41 -6.03
CA GLU A 636 -0.61 -5.27 -6.23
C GLU A 636 0.20 -5.30 -4.92
N HIS A 637 -0.46 -5.39 -3.77
CA HIS A 637 0.27 -5.43 -2.50
C HIS A 637 1.06 -6.75 -2.36
N PRO A 638 2.32 -6.73 -1.85
CA PRO A 638 3.17 -7.92 -1.72
C PRO A 638 2.51 -9.09 -0.99
N TYR A 639 1.72 -8.83 0.04
CA TYR A 639 0.98 -9.87 0.78
C TYR A 639 -0.16 -10.48 -0.04
N THR A 640 -0.86 -9.70 -0.87
CA THR A 640 -1.88 -10.21 -1.78
C THR A 640 -1.26 -11.11 -2.84
N ILE A 641 -0.14 -10.68 -3.44
CA ILE A 641 0.62 -11.48 -4.40
C ILE A 641 1.12 -12.80 -3.77
N THR A 642 1.51 -12.77 -2.49
CA THR A 642 1.90 -13.98 -1.76
C THR A 642 0.72 -14.92 -1.52
N ALA A 643 -0.48 -14.39 -1.21
CA ALA A 643 -1.69 -15.19 -1.09
C ALA A 643 -2.05 -15.88 -2.42
N MET A 644 -1.92 -15.18 -3.55
CA MET A 644 -2.10 -15.76 -4.89
C MET A 644 -1.11 -16.91 -5.14
N ALA A 645 0.17 -16.76 -4.76
CA ALA A 645 1.18 -17.80 -4.92
C ALA A 645 0.87 -19.03 -4.06
N ASN A 646 0.37 -18.84 -2.84
CA ASN A 646 -0.02 -19.93 -1.94
C ASN A 646 -1.23 -20.70 -2.46
N LEU A 647 -2.24 -20.00 -2.98
CA LEU A 647 -3.42 -20.62 -3.61
C LEU A 647 -3.02 -21.42 -4.86
N ALA A 648 -2.14 -20.87 -5.69
CA ALA A 648 -1.61 -21.57 -6.87
C ALA A 648 -0.87 -22.86 -6.49
N ALA A 649 -0.10 -22.82 -5.39
CA ALA A 649 0.57 -24.02 -4.87
C ALA A 649 -0.44 -25.09 -4.39
N THR A 650 -1.58 -24.68 -3.83
CA THR A 650 -2.67 -25.59 -3.43
C THR A 650 -3.40 -26.16 -4.67
N TYR A 651 -3.70 -25.34 -5.67
CA TYR A 651 -4.26 -25.80 -6.94
C TYR A 651 -3.38 -26.85 -7.61
N ARG A 652 -2.06 -26.66 -7.60
CA ARG A 652 -1.12 -27.67 -8.12
C ARG A 652 -1.21 -29.02 -7.38
N LYS A 653 -1.47 -29.00 -6.06
CA LYS A 653 -1.69 -30.23 -5.27
C LYS A 653 -3.04 -30.89 -5.52
N LEU A 654 -4.06 -30.10 -5.79
CA LEU A 654 -5.40 -30.55 -6.19
C LEU A 654 -5.47 -31.07 -7.62
N GLY A 655 -4.38 -30.96 -8.40
CA GLY A 655 -4.39 -31.32 -9.81
C GLY A 655 -4.98 -30.24 -10.74
N LYS A 656 -5.43 -29.09 -10.20
CA LYS A 656 -5.91 -27.92 -10.96
C LYS A 656 -4.71 -27.17 -11.55
N CYS A 657 -3.93 -27.85 -12.41
CA CYS A 657 -2.62 -27.33 -12.84
C CYS A 657 -2.72 -26.14 -13.80
N THR A 658 -3.82 -26.01 -14.56
CA THR A 658 -4.09 -24.88 -15.47
C THR A 658 -4.39 -23.59 -14.70
N GLU A 659 -5.17 -23.68 -13.64
CA GLU A 659 -5.48 -22.58 -12.76
C GLU A 659 -4.23 -22.15 -11.96
N ALA A 660 -3.42 -23.12 -11.52
CA ALA A 660 -2.13 -22.84 -10.89
C ALA A 660 -1.17 -22.14 -11.83
N GLU A 661 -1.10 -22.55 -13.12
CA GLU A 661 -0.30 -21.87 -14.14
C GLU A 661 -0.71 -20.40 -14.28
N ARG A 662 -2.02 -20.15 -14.44
CA ARG A 662 -2.56 -18.80 -14.60
C ARG A 662 -2.19 -17.89 -13.40
N LEU A 663 -2.40 -18.36 -12.18
CA LEU A 663 -2.07 -17.58 -10.98
C LEU A 663 -0.56 -17.37 -10.84
N HIS A 664 0.29 -18.39 -11.11
CA HIS A 664 1.74 -18.20 -11.05
C HIS A 664 2.25 -17.22 -12.12
N MET A 665 1.63 -17.14 -13.29
CA MET A 665 1.95 -16.13 -14.30
C MET A 665 1.59 -14.73 -13.82
N GLN A 666 0.40 -14.55 -13.23
CA GLN A 666 -0.02 -13.26 -12.66
C GLN A 666 0.92 -12.83 -11.51
N VAL A 667 1.30 -13.75 -10.62
CA VAL A 667 2.28 -13.49 -9.55
C VAL A 667 3.63 -13.06 -10.11
N LEU A 668 4.12 -13.74 -11.15
CA LEU A 668 5.39 -13.41 -11.79
C LEU A 668 5.35 -12.03 -12.44
N ASP A 669 4.28 -11.72 -13.17
CA ASP A 669 4.10 -10.42 -13.82
C ASP A 669 4.04 -9.27 -12.78
N ALA A 670 3.24 -9.43 -11.73
CA ALA A 670 3.14 -8.44 -10.66
C ALA A 670 4.49 -8.22 -9.94
N ARG A 671 5.21 -9.30 -9.60
CA ARG A 671 6.54 -9.19 -8.97
C ARG A 671 7.58 -8.56 -9.90
N ASN A 672 7.52 -8.84 -11.21
CA ASN A 672 8.40 -8.19 -12.20
C ASN A 672 8.18 -6.67 -12.23
N ARG A 673 6.92 -6.22 -12.22
CA ARG A 673 6.59 -4.79 -12.24
C ARG A 673 7.01 -4.08 -10.95
N ILE A 674 6.72 -4.66 -9.81
CA ILE A 674 6.88 -4.02 -8.49
C ILE A 674 8.33 -4.12 -7.99
N LEU A 675 8.92 -5.30 -8.05
CA LEU A 675 10.21 -5.61 -7.46
C LEU A 675 11.35 -5.67 -8.49
N GLY A 676 11.03 -5.89 -9.76
CA GLY A 676 11.98 -6.12 -10.83
C GLY A 676 12.37 -7.59 -11.01
N VAL A 677 12.98 -7.90 -12.15
CA VAL A 677 13.30 -9.29 -12.59
C VAL A 677 14.35 -9.97 -11.70
N GLU A 678 15.27 -9.21 -11.11
CA GLU A 678 16.37 -9.76 -10.30
C GLU A 678 16.03 -9.89 -8.81
N HIS A 679 14.84 -9.46 -8.39
CA HIS A 679 14.47 -9.59 -6.98
C HIS A 679 14.28 -11.07 -6.58
N PRO A 680 14.77 -11.53 -5.42
CA PRO A 680 14.69 -12.94 -4.99
C PRO A 680 13.26 -13.51 -4.99
N ASN A 681 12.24 -12.70 -4.65
CA ASN A 681 10.84 -13.14 -4.70
C ASN A 681 10.34 -13.33 -6.14
N THR A 682 10.81 -12.53 -7.10
CA THR A 682 10.50 -12.69 -8.53
C THR A 682 11.12 -13.98 -9.06
N ILE A 683 12.39 -14.21 -8.74
CA ILE A 683 13.09 -15.45 -9.11
C ILE A 683 12.40 -16.67 -8.49
N THR A 684 11.87 -16.55 -7.28
CA THR A 684 11.09 -17.61 -6.64
C THR A 684 9.76 -17.84 -7.34
N ALA A 685 9.07 -16.80 -7.83
CA ALA A 685 7.86 -16.97 -8.64
C ALA A 685 8.16 -17.72 -9.96
N MET A 686 9.28 -17.41 -10.61
CA MET A 686 9.75 -18.17 -11.79
C MET A 686 9.97 -19.65 -11.46
N ALA A 687 10.59 -19.95 -10.31
CA ALA A 687 10.80 -21.34 -9.86
C ALA A 687 9.48 -22.07 -9.60
N HIS A 688 8.47 -21.41 -9.04
CA HIS A 688 7.13 -21.99 -8.83
C HIS A 688 6.39 -22.25 -10.13
N LEU A 689 6.44 -21.32 -11.07
CA LEU A 689 5.87 -21.50 -12.40
C LEU A 689 6.54 -22.70 -13.12
N ALA A 690 7.88 -22.80 -13.05
CA ALA A 690 8.62 -23.92 -13.60
C ALA A 690 8.18 -25.28 -12.98
N ALA A 691 7.96 -25.31 -11.66
CA ALA A 691 7.45 -26.51 -10.97
C ALA A 691 6.01 -26.84 -11.39
N THR A 692 5.21 -25.86 -11.78
CA THR A 692 3.87 -26.08 -12.34
C THR A 692 3.97 -26.61 -13.77
N TYR A 693 4.90 -26.11 -14.59
CA TYR A 693 5.18 -26.67 -15.92
C TYR A 693 5.65 -28.13 -15.86
N GLN A 694 6.47 -28.50 -14.87
CA GLN A 694 6.83 -29.91 -14.67
C GLN A 694 5.59 -30.80 -14.40
N LYS A 695 4.61 -30.33 -13.61
CA LYS A 695 3.38 -31.07 -13.33
C LYS A 695 2.47 -31.17 -14.57
N LEU A 696 2.50 -30.18 -15.43
CA LEU A 696 1.79 -30.14 -16.71
C LEU A 696 2.50 -30.95 -17.81
N GLY A 697 3.69 -31.51 -17.56
CA GLY A 697 4.48 -32.23 -18.58
C GLY A 697 5.22 -31.28 -19.55
N LYS A 698 5.18 -29.95 -19.33
CA LYS A 698 5.88 -28.94 -20.15
C LYS A 698 7.35 -28.85 -19.70
N TYR A 699 8.11 -29.93 -19.92
CA TYR A 699 9.47 -30.04 -19.35
C TYR A 699 10.49 -29.10 -20.01
N THR A 700 10.32 -28.76 -21.28
CA THR A 700 11.20 -27.83 -22.01
C THR A 700 11.06 -26.40 -21.52
N GLU A 701 9.82 -25.97 -21.24
CA GLU A 701 9.53 -24.67 -20.66
C GLU A 701 10.02 -24.61 -19.20
N ALA A 702 9.88 -25.70 -18.46
CA ALA A 702 10.39 -25.81 -17.10
C ALA A 702 11.92 -25.72 -17.08
N GLU A 703 12.65 -26.41 -17.99
CA GLU A 703 14.10 -26.34 -18.16
C GLU A 703 14.53 -24.89 -18.40
N LYS A 704 13.89 -24.18 -19.36
CA LYS A 704 14.21 -22.80 -19.69
C LYS A 704 14.10 -21.87 -18.49
N LEU A 705 13.00 -21.93 -17.76
CA LEU A 705 12.80 -21.08 -16.56
C LEU A 705 13.75 -21.46 -15.45
N GLN A 706 14.01 -22.73 -15.19
CA GLN A 706 14.93 -23.17 -14.14
C GLN A 706 16.39 -22.80 -14.42
N THR A 707 16.81 -22.79 -15.67
CA THR A 707 18.14 -22.28 -16.07
C THR A 707 18.22 -20.78 -15.76
N GLN A 708 17.21 -20.00 -16.12
CA GLN A 708 17.18 -18.57 -15.78
C GLN A 708 17.19 -18.34 -14.27
N VAL A 709 16.44 -19.12 -13.49
CA VAL A 709 16.44 -19.07 -12.02
C VAL A 709 17.82 -19.39 -11.46
N LEU A 710 18.49 -20.43 -11.98
CA LEU A 710 19.82 -20.81 -11.54
C LEU A 710 20.84 -19.72 -11.81
N ASP A 711 20.85 -19.16 -13.03
CA ASP A 711 21.77 -18.09 -13.43
C ASP A 711 21.54 -16.82 -12.59
N ALA A 712 20.30 -16.43 -12.36
CA ALA A 712 19.98 -15.28 -11.53
C ALA A 712 20.41 -15.48 -10.07
N ARG A 713 20.12 -16.66 -9.48
CA ARG A 713 20.54 -16.98 -8.11
C ARG A 713 22.07 -17.05 -7.98
N ASN A 714 22.77 -17.60 -8.98
CA ASN A 714 24.24 -17.59 -8.99
C ASN A 714 24.82 -16.18 -8.94
N ARG A 715 24.26 -15.26 -9.72
CA ARG A 715 24.73 -13.86 -9.76
C ARG A 715 24.44 -13.11 -8.46
N ILE A 716 23.24 -13.29 -7.89
CA ILE A 716 22.75 -12.47 -6.77
C ILE A 716 23.13 -13.04 -5.40
N LEU A 717 23.07 -14.34 -5.25
CA LEU A 717 23.25 -15.02 -3.97
C LEU A 717 24.56 -15.82 -3.88
N GLY A 718 25.19 -16.10 -5.02
CA GLY A 718 26.37 -16.96 -5.12
C GLY A 718 26.04 -18.45 -5.22
N VAL A 719 27.05 -19.23 -5.61
CA VAL A 719 26.90 -20.68 -5.91
C VAL A 719 26.60 -21.49 -4.65
N GLU A 720 27.13 -21.09 -3.50
CA GLU A 720 26.98 -21.82 -2.22
C GLU A 720 25.68 -21.48 -1.47
N HIS A 721 24.87 -20.52 -1.97
CA HIS A 721 23.63 -20.15 -1.30
C HIS A 721 22.59 -21.28 -1.36
N PRO A 722 21.89 -21.65 -0.27
CA PRO A 722 20.93 -22.75 -0.25
C PRO A 722 19.85 -22.69 -1.31
N ASN A 723 19.38 -21.49 -1.69
CA ASN A 723 18.40 -21.33 -2.76
C ASN A 723 18.98 -21.62 -4.15
N THR A 724 20.26 -21.32 -4.37
CA THR A 724 20.98 -21.66 -5.60
C THR A 724 21.15 -23.17 -5.71
N ILE A 725 21.58 -23.80 -4.63
CA ILE A 725 21.70 -25.27 -4.55
C ILE A 725 20.34 -25.96 -4.79
N THR A 726 19.24 -25.35 -4.29
CA THR A 726 17.88 -25.84 -4.54
C THR A 726 17.49 -25.67 -6.01
N ALA A 727 17.90 -24.58 -6.69
CA ALA A 727 17.65 -24.42 -8.12
C ALA A 727 18.39 -25.47 -8.95
N MET A 728 19.65 -25.78 -8.60
CA MET A 728 20.40 -26.88 -9.23
C MET A 728 19.69 -28.22 -9.07
N ALA A 729 19.20 -28.53 -7.86
CA ALA A 729 18.47 -29.75 -7.59
C ALA A 729 17.17 -29.87 -8.42
N ASN A 730 16.42 -28.75 -8.55
CA ASN A 730 15.19 -28.75 -9.36
C ASN A 730 15.48 -28.93 -10.85
N LEU A 731 16.54 -28.29 -11.37
CA LEU A 731 16.95 -28.47 -12.76
C LEU A 731 17.44 -29.92 -13.02
N ALA A 732 18.16 -30.53 -12.08
CA ALA A 732 18.56 -31.94 -12.17
C ALA A 732 17.34 -32.86 -12.31
N VAL A 733 16.29 -32.61 -11.53
CA VAL A 733 15.03 -33.37 -11.65
C VAL A 733 14.37 -33.17 -13.01
N THR A 734 14.39 -31.94 -13.57
CA THR A 734 13.87 -31.70 -14.92
C THR A 734 14.70 -32.45 -15.98
N TYR A 735 16.01 -32.46 -15.84
CA TYR A 735 16.88 -33.22 -16.72
C TYR A 735 16.58 -34.73 -16.65
N GLN A 736 16.32 -35.28 -15.47
CA GLN A 736 15.88 -36.67 -15.34
C GLN A 736 14.57 -36.95 -16.09
N LYS A 737 13.62 -36.01 -16.08
CA LYS A 737 12.35 -36.14 -16.80
C LYS A 737 12.51 -36.01 -18.32
N LEU A 738 13.49 -35.26 -18.77
CA LEU A 738 13.86 -35.09 -20.18
C LEU A 738 14.78 -36.24 -20.67
N GLY A 739 15.18 -37.21 -19.82
CA GLY A 739 16.11 -38.26 -20.17
C GLY A 739 17.58 -37.84 -20.23
N LYS A 740 17.91 -36.62 -19.82
CA LYS A 740 19.27 -36.05 -19.77
C LYS A 740 19.96 -36.50 -18.47
N PHE A 741 20.20 -37.84 -18.30
CA PHE A 741 20.64 -38.37 -17.01
C PHE A 741 22.09 -38.03 -16.66
N THR A 742 22.97 -37.80 -17.65
CA THR A 742 24.37 -37.40 -17.45
C THR A 742 24.46 -35.95 -16.93
N GLU A 743 23.62 -35.06 -17.41
CA GLU A 743 23.54 -33.68 -16.97
C GLU A 743 22.93 -33.63 -15.55
N ALA A 744 21.92 -34.48 -15.31
CA ALA A 744 21.33 -34.61 -13.97
C ALA A 744 22.35 -35.10 -12.95
N GLU A 745 23.17 -36.13 -13.28
CA GLU A 745 24.22 -36.64 -12.41
C GLU A 745 25.20 -35.53 -11.99
N LYS A 746 25.70 -34.75 -12.95
CA LYS A 746 26.62 -33.64 -12.67
C LYS A 746 26.03 -32.65 -11.66
N LEU A 747 24.81 -32.24 -11.84
CA LEU A 747 24.15 -31.29 -10.92
C LEU A 747 23.88 -31.96 -9.55
N ASP A 748 23.40 -33.21 -9.53
CA ASP A 748 23.11 -33.91 -8.28
C ASP A 748 24.36 -34.08 -7.41
N ILE A 749 25.55 -34.36 -8.02
CA ILE A 749 26.83 -34.42 -7.30
C ILE A 749 27.16 -33.05 -6.69
N GLN A 750 27.09 -31.97 -7.49
CA GLN A 750 27.36 -30.61 -7.00
C GLN A 750 26.41 -30.22 -5.85
N VAL A 751 25.14 -30.57 -5.94
CA VAL A 751 24.14 -30.34 -4.88
C VAL A 751 24.49 -31.10 -3.63
N LEU A 752 24.88 -32.38 -3.74
CA LEU A 752 25.23 -33.20 -2.60
C LEU A 752 26.48 -32.65 -1.89
N ASP A 753 27.54 -32.33 -2.63
CA ASP A 753 28.79 -31.82 -2.08
C ASP A 753 28.58 -30.49 -1.36
N ALA A 754 27.82 -29.57 -1.99
CA ALA A 754 27.52 -28.28 -1.39
C ALA A 754 26.66 -28.39 -0.12
N ARG A 755 25.63 -29.27 -0.12
CA ARG A 755 24.81 -29.49 1.07
C ARG A 755 25.57 -30.19 2.20
N MET A 756 26.44 -31.13 1.88
CA MET A 756 27.31 -31.77 2.87
C MET A 756 28.24 -30.74 3.54
N LYS A 757 28.81 -29.83 2.76
CA LYS A 757 29.71 -28.78 3.25
C LYS A 757 28.99 -27.78 4.16
N ILE A 758 27.77 -27.32 3.76
CA ILE A 758 27.06 -26.19 4.40
C ILE A 758 26.18 -26.67 5.55
N LEU A 759 25.48 -27.78 5.37
CA LEU A 759 24.43 -28.26 6.28
C LEU A 759 24.84 -29.51 7.06
N GLY A 760 25.86 -30.20 6.62
CA GLY A 760 26.30 -31.47 7.21
C GLY A 760 25.55 -32.70 6.67
N VAL A 761 26.05 -33.89 6.99
CA VAL A 761 25.58 -35.18 6.45
C VAL A 761 24.15 -35.52 6.92
N GLU A 762 23.81 -35.17 8.15
CA GLU A 762 22.52 -35.53 8.76
C GLU A 762 21.41 -34.55 8.48
N HIS A 763 21.67 -33.42 7.76
CA HIS A 763 20.64 -32.46 7.42
C HIS A 763 19.60 -33.09 6.46
N PRO A 764 18.30 -32.89 6.69
CA PRO A 764 17.23 -33.44 5.84
C PRO A 764 17.38 -33.15 4.35
N ASP A 765 17.86 -31.95 3.98
CA ASP A 765 18.09 -31.58 2.58
C ASP A 765 19.29 -32.30 1.97
N THR A 766 20.33 -32.62 2.76
CA THR A 766 21.47 -33.45 2.33
C THR A 766 21.01 -34.88 2.09
N ILE A 767 20.21 -35.43 2.99
CA ILE A 767 19.61 -36.76 2.83
C ILE A 767 18.70 -36.81 1.59
N ALA A 768 17.97 -35.74 1.28
CA ALA A 768 17.17 -35.63 0.07
C ALA A 768 18.06 -35.60 -1.21
N ALA A 769 19.20 -34.90 -1.17
CA ALA A 769 20.17 -34.91 -2.28
C ALA A 769 20.74 -36.32 -2.51
N MET A 770 21.12 -37.03 -1.44
CA MET A 770 21.54 -38.43 -1.53
C MET A 770 20.45 -39.34 -2.14
N ALA A 771 19.19 -39.10 -1.82
CA ALA A 771 18.08 -39.84 -2.41
C ALA A 771 17.90 -39.55 -3.90
N ASN A 772 18.08 -38.30 -4.34
CA ASN A 772 17.97 -37.90 -5.74
C ASN A 772 19.08 -38.48 -6.59
N ILE A 773 20.34 -38.35 -6.18
CA ILE A 773 21.46 -38.94 -6.89
C ILE A 773 21.39 -40.48 -6.94
N GLY A 774 20.88 -41.12 -5.86
CA GLY A 774 20.59 -42.55 -5.88
C GLY A 774 19.54 -42.95 -6.91
N ALA A 775 18.53 -42.08 -7.14
CA ALA A 775 17.55 -42.31 -8.21
C ALA A 775 18.16 -42.09 -9.61
N THR A 776 19.03 -41.08 -9.79
CA THR A 776 19.78 -40.81 -11.03
C THR A 776 20.72 -41.97 -11.37
N TYR A 777 21.48 -42.48 -10.40
CA TYR A 777 22.37 -43.66 -10.56
C TYR A 777 21.59 -44.89 -11.01
N ARG A 778 20.41 -45.14 -10.44
CA ARG A 778 19.58 -46.27 -10.88
C ARG A 778 19.13 -46.12 -12.34
N LYS A 779 18.84 -44.89 -12.80
CA LYS A 779 18.49 -44.62 -14.20
C LYS A 779 19.67 -44.78 -15.17
N LEU A 780 20.88 -44.55 -14.69
CA LEU A 780 22.15 -44.71 -15.41
C LEU A 780 22.67 -46.16 -15.37
N GLY A 781 21.97 -47.08 -14.68
CA GLY A 781 22.42 -48.47 -14.52
C GLY A 781 23.50 -48.70 -13.47
N LYS A 782 23.88 -47.66 -12.69
CA LYS A 782 24.86 -47.71 -11.59
C LYS A 782 24.16 -48.21 -10.31
N TYR A 783 23.70 -49.45 -10.32
CA TYR A 783 22.82 -50.00 -9.28
C TYR A 783 23.52 -50.19 -7.92
N THR A 784 24.82 -50.55 -7.91
CA THR A 784 25.60 -50.75 -6.69
C THR A 784 25.84 -49.45 -5.94
N GLU A 785 26.10 -48.39 -6.64
CA GLU A 785 26.26 -47.03 -6.10
C GLU A 785 24.92 -46.49 -5.58
N ALA A 786 23.85 -46.75 -6.33
CA ALA A 786 22.48 -46.40 -5.92
C ALA A 786 22.08 -47.11 -4.61
N GLU A 787 22.37 -48.44 -4.50
CA GLU A 787 22.10 -49.24 -3.27
C GLU A 787 22.79 -48.65 -2.06
N LYS A 788 24.09 -48.36 -2.14
CA LYS A 788 24.88 -47.79 -1.06
C LYS A 788 24.27 -46.48 -0.51
N LEU A 789 23.97 -45.56 -1.40
CA LEU A 789 23.39 -44.27 -1.00
C LEU A 789 21.99 -44.44 -0.40
N GLN A 790 21.14 -45.27 -0.99
CA GLN A 790 19.75 -45.47 -0.52
C GLN A 790 19.68 -46.18 0.84
N ILE A 791 20.64 -47.05 1.19
CA ILE A 791 20.79 -47.64 2.53
C ILE A 791 21.12 -46.51 3.53
N GLN A 792 22.06 -45.61 3.18
CA GLN A 792 22.39 -44.48 4.04
C GLN A 792 21.19 -43.55 4.25
N VAL A 793 20.45 -43.23 3.20
CA VAL A 793 19.22 -42.43 3.27
C VAL A 793 18.18 -43.06 4.18
N LEU A 794 17.95 -44.37 4.03
CA LEU A 794 16.96 -45.05 4.85
C LEU A 794 17.38 -45.06 6.34
N GLY A 795 18.68 -45.34 6.63
CA GLY A 795 19.23 -45.30 7.98
C GLY A 795 19.08 -43.90 8.62
N ALA A 796 19.43 -42.84 7.90
CA ALA A 796 19.31 -41.48 8.37
C ALA A 796 17.85 -41.05 8.60
N ARG A 797 16.93 -41.36 7.67
CA ARG A 797 15.50 -41.07 7.85
C ARG A 797 14.86 -41.82 9.03
N LYS A 798 15.24 -43.07 9.26
CA LYS A 798 14.79 -43.82 10.44
C LYS A 798 15.22 -43.15 11.76
N ARG A 799 16.46 -42.65 11.84
CA ARG A 799 16.96 -41.95 13.03
C ARG A 799 16.30 -40.60 13.27
N ILE A 800 16.13 -39.82 12.23
CA ILE A 800 15.73 -38.39 12.35
C ILE A 800 14.22 -38.24 12.36
N LEU A 801 13.51 -38.96 11.52
CA LEU A 801 12.06 -38.81 11.31
C LEU A 801 11.25 -39.95 11.92
N GLY A 802 11.90 -41.06 12.28
CA GLY A 802 11.21 -42.25 12.76
C GLY A 802 10.71 -43.18 11.65
N MET A 803 10.25 -44.38 12.06
CA MET A 803 9.76 -45.41 11.15
C MET A 803 8.44 -45.04 10.45
N GLU A 804 7.57 -44.33 11.12
CA GLU A 804 6.21 -44.02 10.63
C GLU A 804 6.12 -42.80 9.73
N HIS A 805 7.22 -42.12 9.52
CA HIS A 805 7.24 -40.94 8.70
C HIS A 805 7.10 -41.27 7.21
N PRO A 806 6.26 -40.56 6.42
CA PRO A 806 6.04 -40.82 4.98
C PRO A 806 7.34 -40.87 4.16
N ASN A 807 8.31 -40.01 4.46
CA ASN A 807 9.59 -39.96 3.74
C ASN A 807 10.46 -41.23 4.07
N THR A 808 10.28 -41.86 5.21
CA THR A 808 10.95 -43.11 5.54
C THR A 808 10.35 -44.27 4.72
N SER A 809 9.02 -44.32 4.60
CA SER A 809 8.32 -45.25 3.72
C SER A 809 8.76 -45.11 2.25
N LEU A 810 8.89 -43.86 1.75
CA LEU A 810 9.39 -43.60 0.40
C LEU A 810 10.85 -44.08 0.20
N ALA A 811 11.72 -43.93 1.21
CA ALA A 811 13.11 -44.44 1.13
C ALA A 811 13.14 -45.99 1.03
N MET A 812 12.27 -46.68 1.78
CA MET A 812 12.13 -48.15 1.65
C MET A 812 11.73 -48.57 0.24
N GLN A 813 10.73 -47.86 -0.37
CA GLN A 813 10.28 -48.11 -1.75
C GLN A 813 11.37 -47.89 -2.78
N ASN A 814 12.16 -46.81 -2.66
CA ASN A 814 13.26 -46.51 -3.55
C ASN A 814 14.37 -47.56 -3.48
N LEU A 815 14.75 -47.95 -2.29
CA LEU A 815 15.74 -49.02 -2.06
C LEU A 815 15.21 -50.39 -2.61
N ALA A 816 13.97 -50.72 -2.38
CA ALA A 816 13.35 -51.93 -2.93
C ALA A 816 13.38 -51.94 -4.45
N ALA A 817 13.10 -50.81 -5.11
CA ALA A 817 13.17 -50.69 -6.54
C ALA A 817 14.61 -50.91 -7.07
N THR A 818 15.64 -50.46 -6.38
CA THR A 818 17.04 -50.67 -6.74
C THR A 818 17.48 -52.12 -6.51
N LEU A 819 17.06 -52.73 -5.38
CA LEU A 819 17.33 -54.12 -5.08
C LEU A 819 16.72 -55.08 -6.11
N ARG A 820 15.52 -54.75 -6.62
CA ARG A 820 14.90 -55.50 -7.74
C ARG A 820 15.77 -55.44 -9.03
N CYS A 821 16.35 -54.28 -9.33
CA CYS A 821 17.25 -54.16 -10.47
C CYS A 821 18.54 -54.98 -10.30
N LEU A 822 18.98 -55.22 -9.02
CA LEU A 822 20.13 -56.07 -8.65
C LEU A 822 19.77 -57.56 -8.50
N GLY A 823 18.50 -57.95 -8.73
CA GLY A 823 18.05 -59.37 -8.56
C GLY A 823 17.84 -59.80 -7.10
N LYS A 824 17.91 -58.89 -6.13
CA LYS A 824 17.71 -59.18 -4.68
C LYS A 824 16.22 -59.08 -4.29
N TYR A 825 15.38 -59.96 -4.88
CA TYR A 825 13.92 -59.87 -4.77
C TYR A 825 13.38 -60.04 -3.38
N THR A 826 13.93 -61.02 -2.60
CA THR A 826 13.47 -61.31 -1.21
C THR A 826 13.69 -60.13 -0.26
N GLU A 827 14.79 -59.38 -0.38
CA GLU A 827 15.04 -58.20 0.40
C GLU A 827 14.13 -57.04 -0.02
N ALA A 828 13.92 -56.87 -1.32
CA ALA A 828 13.03 -55.87 -1.87
C ALA A 828 11.59 -56.05 -1.36
N ASP A 829 11.07 -57.26 -1.37
CA ASP A 829 9.70 -57.53 -0.94
C ASP A 829 9.46 -57.30 0.55
N LYS A 830 10.45 -57.64 1.42
CA LYS A 830 10.42 -57.26 2.84
C LYS A 830 10.27 -55.73 3.05
N LEU A 831 11.02 -54.92 2.32
CA LEU A 831 10.95 -53.48 2.41
C LEU A 831 9.61 -52.92 1.87
N VAL A 832 9.05 -53.53 0.84
CA VAL A 832 7.73 -53.13 0.30
C VAL A 832 6.64 -53.36 1.32
N ILE A 833 6.64 -54.56 1.99
CA ILE A 833 5.66 -54.91 3.03
C ILE A 833 5.79 -53.92 4.19
N GLN A 834 7.00 -53.62 4.70
CA GLN A 834 7.19 -52.65 5.76
C GLN A 834 6.71 -51.24 5.36
N ALA A 835 6.96 -50.81 4.11
CA ALA A 835 6.49 -49.52 3.63
C ALA A 835 4.95 -49.44 3.51
N GLN A 836 4.28 -50.57 3.21
CA GLN A 836 2.81 -50.66 3.16
C GLN A 836 2.20 -50.61 4.55
N GLU A 837 2.76 -51.30 5.53
CA GLU A 837 2.33 -51.27 6.95
C GLU A 837 2.37 -49.84 7.51
N VAL A 838 3.42 -49.08 7.18
CA VAL A 838 3.50 -47.64 7.55
C VAL A 838 2.38 -46.80 6.93
N LYS A 839 2.04 -47.05 5.66
CA LYS A 839 0.96 -46.35 4.97
C LYS A 839 -0.41 -46.61 5.57
N THR A 840 -0.68 -47.80 6.03
CA THR A 840 -1.98 -48.18 6.62
C THR A 840 -2.19 -47.56 8.01
N ARG A 841 -1.09 -47.27 8.74
CA ARG A 841 -1.14 -46.68 10.09
C ARG A 841 -1.31 -45.13 10.10
N VAL A 842 -0.98 -44.49 9.01
CA VAL A 842 -1.07 -43.01 8.88
C VAL A 842 -2.13 -42.65 7.81
N PRO A 843 -3.38 -42.39 8.18
CA PRO A 843 -4.41 -41.96 7.23
C PRO A 843 -4.06 -40.59 6.65
N GLY A 844 -3.96 -40.49 5.34
CA GLY A 844 -3.64 -39.23 4.62
C GLY A 844 -2.30 -39.23 3.87
N ALA A 845 -1.50 -40.27 3.98
CA ALA A 845 -0.28 -40.48 3.21
C ALA A 845 -0.59 -41.04 1.82
N GLU A 846 -1.50 -40.43 1.05
CA GLU A 846 -1.65 -40.77 -0.34
C GLU A 846 -0.38 -40.38 -1.11
N SER A 847 0.14 -41.37 -1.79
CA SER A 847 1.37 -41.34 -2.54
C SER A 847 1.31 -40.39 -3.71
N ASP A 848 1.87 -39.21 -3.56
CA ASP A 848 2.52 -38.61 -4.73
C ASP A 848 3.75 -39.46 -5.06
N SER A 849 3.58 -40.32 -6.07
CA SER A 849 4.60 -41.22 -6.56
C SER A 849 5.71 -40.46 -7.27
N TYR A 850 6.50 -39.67 -6.58
CA TYR A 850 7.74 -39.10 -7.16
C TYR A 850 8.64 -38.49 -6.09
N THR A 851 9.90 -38.79 -6.18
CA THR A 851 11.06 -38.19 -5.49
C THR A 851 11.14 -36.65 -5.54
N ILE A 852 10.30 -36.00 -6.35
CA ILE A 852 10.18 -34.56 -6.56
C ILE A 852 9.50 -33.83 -5.39
N ALA A 853 8.64 -34.51 -4.64
CA ALA A 853 7.85 -33.90 -3.57
C ALA A 853 8.71 -33.36 -2.40
N THR A 854 9.87 -33.95 -2.15
CA THR A 854 10.76 -33.51 -1.06
C THR A 854 11.49 -32.21 -1.35
N VAL A 855 11.81 -31.90 -2.60
CA VAL A 855 12.51 -30.68 -2.98
C VAL A 855 11.54 -29.51 -3.13
N ALA A 856 10.36 -29.74 -3.70
CA ALA A 856 9.29 -28.73 -3.77
C ALA A 856 8.73 -28.38 -2.40
N ASN A 857 8.63 -29.37 -1.49
CA ASN A 857 8.15 -29.18 -0.12
C ASN A 857 9.13 -28.35 0.75
N ALA A 858 10.43 -28.40 0.48
CA ALA A 858 11.41 -27.56 1.16
C ALA A 858 11.29 -26.08 0.72
N GLN A 859 10.92 -25.82 -0.55
CA GLN A 859 10.72 -24.47 -1.06
C GLN A 859 9.39 -23.86 -0.61
N GLU A 860 8.29 -24.61 -0.60
CA GLU A 860 7.00 -24.17 -0.08
C GLU A 860 7.07 -23.77 1.40
N ALA A 861 7.87 -24.48 2.16
CA ALA A 861 8.12 -24.15 3.57
C ALA A 861 9.01 -22.91 3.74
N GLN A 862 9.89 -22.62 2.78
CA GLN A 862 10.72 -21.41 2.79
C GLN A 862 9.91 -20.14 2.51
N GLU A 863 8.92 -20.18 1.62
CA GLU A 863 8.11 -18.99 1.33
C GLU A 863 7.11 -18.66 2.42
N THR A 864 6.49 -19.66 3.02
CA THR A 864 5.63 -19.45 4.19
C THR A 864 6.44 -18.89 5.37
N GLN A 865 7.74 -19.22 5.47
CA GLN A 865 8.66 -18.69 6.47
C GLN A 865 9.23 -17.30 6.14
N LEU A 866 9.37 -16.92 4.85
CA LEU A 866 9.78 -15.58 4.44
C LEU A 866 8.70 -14.53 4.74
N VAL A 867 7.43 -14.93 4.63
CA VAL A 867 6.28 -14.11 5.05
C VAL A 867 6.27 -13.99 6.58
N TYR A 868 6.60 -15.07 7.29
CA TYR A 868 6.61 -15.08 8.76
C TYR A 868 7.80 -14.32 9.35
N ALA A 869 9.00 -14.49 8.78
CA ALA A 869 10.18 -13.75 9.22
C ALA A 869 10.08 -12.23 8.93
N LYS A 870 9.35 -11.83 7.89
CA LYS A 870 9.06 -10.40 7.66
C LYS A 870 8.08 -9.84 8.69
N ASN A 871 7.08 -10.61 9.11
CA ASN A 871 6.09 -10.14 10.08
C ASN A 871 6.66 -10.10 11.50
N THR A 872 7.49 -11.08 11.90
CA THR A 872 8.18 -11.04 13.20
C THR A 872 9.26 -9.97 13.26
N VAL A 873 9.95 -9.69 12.16
CA VAL A 873 10.93 -8.59 12.10
C VAL A 873 10.24 -7.23 12.14
N HIS A 874 9.06 -7.07 11.52
CA HIS A 874 8.29 -5.82 11.61
C HIS A 874 7.64 -5.56 12.97
N GLU A 875 7.22 -6.62 13.69
CA GLU A 875 6.73 -6.47 15.07
C GLU A 875 7.87 -6.25 16.07
N GLU A 876 9.05 -6.83 15.81
CA GLU A 876 10.23 -6.70 16.65
C GLU A 876 11.05 -5.45 16.33
N GLU A 877 11.14 -5.01 15.08
CA GLU A 877 11.76 -3.75 14.67
C GLU A 877 10.96 -2.54 15.16
N ASN A 878 9.64 -2.66 15.34
CA ASN A 878 8.79 -1.60 15.91
C ASN A 878 8.80 -1.57 17.44
N SER A 879 9.27 -2.61 18.14
CA SER A 879 9.46 -2.58 19.58
C SER A 879 10.87 -2.14 19.99
N ASP A 880 11.86 -2.22 19.11
CA ASP A 880 13.25 -1.89 19.38
C ASP A 880 13.72 -0.54 18.78
N LEU A 881 12.86 0.16 18.01
CA LEU A 881 13.11 1.50 17.47
C LEU A 881 12.48 2.62 18.32
N ILE A 882 12.13 2.28 19.59
CA ILE A 882 11.70 3.27 20.58
C ILE A 882 12.74 3.38 21.67
#